data_ea34f46e2b4b5bca8a947613f5692021
#
_entry.id   ea34f46e2b4b5bca8a947613f5692021
#
_cell.length_a   1.000
_cell.length_b   1.000
_cell.length_c   1.000
_cell.angle_alpha   90.00
_cell.angle_beta   90.00
_cell.angle_gamma   90.00
#
_symmetry.space_group_name_H-M   'P 1'
#
loop_
_entity.id
_entity.type
_entity.pdbx_description
1 polymer ?
#
loop_
_entity_poly.entity_id
_entity_poly.type
_entity_poly.pdbx_seq_one_letter_code
_entity_poly.pdbx_strand_id
1 'polypeptide(L)'
;MSQQLTEEKACPVARTIQRLSSVLKEDRLNVAKCRVWAEKTLTLMEDIASGRAGPEHFPAIEALAARLIKEGEASPCVETGRMLASAFDRHREIFLSHIETHICPVEDCEKLNPAPCQMACPAGIDVPSYVTLIGQGKDAEAVELIRRDNPFPWVCGLVCTHPCEFMCVRGRVDQPIAIKDLKGFAAERAMSEGRYKNPEPAPDNQGRVCIIGAGPGGLTAAYYLALKGYRVTVIESLPMAGGMMMVGIPRYRLPREVIDREVAMIEDLGVEFRMSTRLGEDVTLDELREEGFEAFLIAVGAHSSFKMGIKGEDRFPQVIDAIQYLRRVAVGDRHAPGRKVAIIGGGNVAMDAARTSIRLGCQEVTVVYRRTRSEMPANEEEVVQAEEEGVKFAFLTVPMEIKGDSGQITGLHCLRTELGPPDDSGRRRPVPVEGSDFVLEVDAVISAIGQAVDRTGLEEADNLQWSKRGTIQVHTASMETSSEGVFAVGDVVTGPATVVEAIGGGKRAAEAIDRYLRGIPQPKMPPVPIRRQRVPFLEMPASTKMTLRRPEMPMLGDERRRVTFQQAELGYSENMAREEARRCLRCDVCVRCGRCVDVCREKMGVDALQMGYVEFEHPGETDLRIAAERCILCGACAANCPTGAMRMEDRGEERVLSLCGTILNRLEVERCEACGAVLGPARYHDYIRRRIHGISPQLRDQRLCLECARNAAAKHHAGMSPPQAF
;
A
#
# COMPACT_ATOMS: atom_id res chain seq x y z
N MET A 1 -33.87 -14.94 16.22
CA MET A 1 -33.60 -13.92 17.25
C MET A 1 -32.13 -13.48 17.29
N SER A 2 -31.11 -14.34 17.06
CA SER A 2 -29.69 -13.93 17.10
C SER A 2 -29.24 -13.08 15.89
N GLN A 3 -29.78 -13.27 14.69
CA GLN A 3 -29.47 -12.47 13.51
C GLN A 3 -30.07 -11.05 13.53
N GLN A 4 -31.28 -10.89 14.09
CA GLN A 4 -31.92 -9.57 14.21
C GLN A 4 -31.23 -8.66 15.24
N LEU A 5 -30.69 -9.22 16.33
CA LEU A 5 -29.96 -8.44 17.35
C LEU A 5 -28.59 -7.96 16.91
N THR A 6 -28.00 -8.59 15.88
CA THR A 6 -26.73 -8.14 15.26
C THR A 6 -26.95 -7.06 14.21
N GLU A 7 -28.11 -7.04 13.54
CA GLU A 7 -28.45 -6.01 12.54
C GLU A 7 -28.77 -4.64 13.17
N GLU A 8 -29.28 -4.57 14.39
CA GLU A 8 -29.57 -3.30 15.06
C GLU A 8 -28.33 -2.53 15.52
N LYS A 9 -27.18 -3.19 15.64
CA LYS A 9 -25.92 -2.58 16.10
C LYS A 9 -25.03 -2.04 14.96
N ALA A 10 -25.31 -2.40 13.70
CA ALA A 10 -24.50 -2.01 12.58
C ALA A 10 -24.73 -0.55 12.16
N CYS A 11 -23.65 0.16 11.77
CA CYS A 11 -23.74 1.53 11.29
C CYS A 11 -24.73 1.67 10.13
N PRO A 12 -25.70 2.62 10.18
CA PRO A 12 -26.67 2.83 9.12
C PRO A 12 -26.06 3.08 7.74
N VAL A 13 -24.92 3.79 7.64
CA VAL A 13 -24.18 4.04 6.40
C VAL A 13 -23.70 2.71 5.82
N ALA A 14 -23.01 1.89 6.61
CA ALA A 14 -22.51 0.58 6.19
C ALA A 14 -23.64 -0.38 5.79
N ARG A 15 -24.74 -0.42 6.54
CA ARG A 15 -25.93 -1.22 6.19
C ARG A 15 -26.55 -0.80 4.87
N THR A 16 -26.66 0.49 4.63
CA THR A 16 -27.24 1.01 3.39
C THR A 16 -26.38 0.64 2.20
N ILE A 17 -25.04 0.77 2.30
CA ILE A 17 -24.09 0.32 1.27
C ILE A 17 -24.27 -1.17 1.01
N GLN A 18 -24.31 -2.00 2.03
CA GLN A 18 -24.47 -3.46 1.88
C GLN A 18 -25.76 -3.83 1.17
N ARG A 19 -26.89 -3.22 1.56
CA ARG A 19 -28.19 -3.46 0.94
C ARG A 19 -28.22 -3.02 -0.53
N LEU A 20 -27.69 -1.84 -0.83
CA LEU A 20 -27.63 -1.32 -2.19
C LEU A 20 -26.73 -2.20 -3.08
N SER A 21 -25.58 -2.62 -2.57
CA SER A 21 -24.68 -3.55 -3.25
C SER A 21 -25.33 -4.90 -3.54
N SER A 22 -26.14 -5.43 -2.62
CA SER A 22 -26.89 -6.68 -2.85
C SER A 22 -27.93 -6.52 -3.96
N VAL A 23 -28.68 -5.42 -3.98
CA VAL A 23 -29.66 -5.13 -5.04
C VAL A 23 -29.01 -5.06 -6.40
N LEU A 24 -27.83 -4.45 -6.50
CA LEU A 24 -27.06 -4.35 -7.74
C LEU A 24 -26.48 -5.70 -8.19
N LYS A 25 -25.98 -6.53 -7.26
CA LYS A 25 -25.44 -7.86 -7.57
C LYS A 25 -26.50 -8.87 -8.00
N GLU A 26 -27.68 -8.82 -7.40
CA GLU A 26 -28.79 -9.73 -7.71
C GLU A 26 -29.51 -9.36 -9.00
N ASP A 27 -29.02 -8.36 -9.73
CA ASP A 27 -29.56 -7.83 -11.00
C ASP A 27 -31.07 -7.51 -10.95
N ARG A 28 -31.54 -7.09 -9.77
CA ARG A 28 -32.94 -6.74 -9.56
C ARG A 28 -33.38 -5.47 -10.26
N LEU A 29 -32.44 -4.65 -10.73
CA LEU A 29 -32.68 -3.39 -11.39
C LEU A 29 -32.55 -3.56 -12.92
N ASN A 30 -33.56 -4.12 -13.57
CA ASN A 30 -33.56 -4.43 -15.00
C ASN A 30 -33.69 -3.18 -15.89
N VAL A 31 -33.99 -2.01 -15.33
CA VAL A 31 -34.09 -0.74 -16.06
C VAL A 31 -32.74 -0.02 -15.97
N ALA A 32 -32.10 0.18 -17.13
CA ALA A 32 -30.76 0.76 -17.24
C ALA A 32 -30.61 2.10 -16.47
N LYS A 33 -31.60 3.00 -16.55
CA LYS A 33 -31.59 4.26 -15.81
C LYS A 33 -31.57 4.06 -14.30
N CYS A 34 -32.39 3.13 -13.78
CA CYS A 34 -32.43 2.83 -12.34
C CYS A 34 -31.12 2.26 -11.84
N ARG A 35 -30.48 1.40 -12.61
CA ARG A 35 -29.17 0.84 -12.30
C ARG A 35 -28.12 1.94 -12.19
N VAL A 36 -28.04 2.84 -13.17
CA VAL A 36 -27.11 3.98 -13.16
C VAL A 36 -27.30 4.87 -11.92
N TRP A 37 -28.55 5.16 -11.53
CA TRP A 37 -28.82 5.97 -10.34
C TRP A 37 -28.43 5.26 -9.04
N ALA A 38 -28.70 3.96 -8.96
CA ALA A 38 -28.32 3.15 -7.81
C ALA A 38 -26.78 3.04 -7.67
N GLU A 39 -26.06 2.86 -8.78
CA GLU A 39 -24.61 2.82 -8.82
C GLU A 39 -23.99 4.17 -8.45
N LYS A 40 -24.54 5.29 -8.95
CA LYS A 40 -24.12 6.64 -8.51
C LYS A 40 -24.34 6.83 -7.01
N THR A 41 -25.50 6.39 -6.50
CA THR A 41 -25.78 6.47 -5.06
C THR A 41 -24.80 5.64 -4.26
N LEU A 42 -24.47 4.44 -4.72
CA LEU A 42 -23.48 3.57 -4.06
C LEU A 42 -22.12 4.26 -3.98
N THR A 43 -21.64 4.85 -5.06
CA THR A 43 -20.36 5.60 -5.07
C THR A 43 -20.36 6.75 -4.07
N LEU A 44 -21.42 7.55 -4.02
CA LEU A 44 -21.54 8.65 -3.05
C LEU A 44 -21.61 8.15 -1.59
N MET A 45 -22.28 7.02 -1.37
CA MET A 45 -22.34 6.37 -0.05
C MET A 45 -20.97 5.83 0.38
N GLU A 46 -20.20 5.28 -0.55
CA GLU A 46 -18.81 4.85 -0.30
C GLU A 46 -17.90 6.03 0.03
N ASP A 47 -18.12 7.21 -0.58
CA ASP A 47 -17.42 8.44 -0.21
C ASP A 47 -17.72 8.85 1.23
N ILE A 48 -19.00 8.78 1.65
CA ILE A 48 -19.39 9.04 3.04
C ILE A 48 -18.70 8.04 3.98
N ALA A 49 -18.76 6.76 3.65
CA ALA A 49 -18.12 5.72 4.46
C ALA A 49 -16.60 5.86 4.54
N SER A 50 -15.95 6.38 3.49
CA SER A 50 -14.50 6.57 3.42
C SER A 50 -13.99 7.92 3.93
N GLY A 51 -14.90 8.81 4.37
CA GLY A 51 -14.54 10.15 4.82
C GLY A 51 -14.11 11.10 3.69
N ARG A 52 -14.44 10.79 2.44
CA ARG A 52 -14.19 11.63 1.25
C ARG A 52 -15.33 12.59 0.93
N ALA A 53 -16.48 12.39 1.56
CA ALA A 53 -17.68 13.17 1.29
C ALA A 53 -17.55 14.61 1.80
N GLY A 54 -18.09 15.55 1.00
CA GLY A 54 -18.35 16.92 1.39
C GLY A 54 -19.84 17.18 1.56
N PRO A 55 -20.24 18.41 1.95
CA PRO A 55 -21.64 18.79 2.18
C PRO A 55 -22.57 18.53 0.99
N GLU A 56 -22.05 18.57 -0.23
CA GLU A 56 -22.76 18.33 -1.48
C GLU A 56 -23.21 16.88 -1.68
N HIS A 57 -22.60 15.92 -1.01
CA HIS A 57 -22.92 14.49 -1.18
C HIS A 57 -24.31 14.15 -0.68
N PHE A 58 -24.71 14.68 0.47
CA PHE A 58 -26.00 14.33 1.05
C PHE A 58 -27.20 14.79 0.18
N PRO A 59 -27.26 16.07 -0.30
CA PRO A 59 -28.30 16.49 -1.26
C PRO A 59 -28.29 15.70 -2.56
N ALA A 60 -27.11 15.33 -3.07
CA ALA A 60 -27.00 14.54 -4.29
C ALA A 60 -27.61 13.14 -4.14
N ILE A 61 -27.39 12.49 -3.00
CA ILE A 61 -27.95 11.18 -2.68
C ILE A 61 -29.48 11.28 -2.50
N GLU A 62 -29.98 12.31 -1.79
CA GLU A 62 -31.42 12.55 -1.65
C GLU A 62 -32.11 12.75 -3.01
N ALA A 63 -31.47 13.50 -3.92
CA ALA A 63 -31.99 13.71 -5.27
C ALA A 63 -32.03 12.41 -6.09
N LEU A 64 -31.00 11.55 -6.00
CA LEU A 64 -30.99 10.26 -6.67
C LEU A 64 -32.03 9.29 -6.11
N ALA A 65 -32.23 9.26 -4.79
CA ALA A 65 -33.29 8.47 -4.16
C ALA A 65 -34.69 8.94 -4.61
N ALA A 66 -34.92 10.26 -4.68
CA ALA A 66 -36.17 10.84 -5.19
C ALA A 66 -36.41 10.48 -6.68
N ARG A 67 -35.38 10.48 -7.52
CA ARG A 67 -35.49 10.04 -8.93
C ARG A 67 -35.87 8.57 -9.04
N LEU A 68 -35.22 7.68 -8.23
CA LEU A 68 -35.59 6.26 -8.20
C LEU A 68 -37.07 6.04 -7.83
N ILE A 69 -37.62 6.88 -6.97
CA ILE A 69 -39.04 6.81 -6.55
C ILE A 69 -39.96 7.35 -7.64
N LYS A 70 -39.64 8.51 -8.24
CA LYS A 70 -40.52 9.27 -9.12
C LYS A 70 -40.48 8.78 -10.58
N GLU A 71 -39.28 8.45 -11.05
CA GLU A 71 -38.99 8.12 -12.43
C GLU A 71 -38.72 6.63 -12.65
N GLY A 72 -38.77 5.83 -11.59
CA GLY A 72 -38.61 4.38 -11.63
C GLY A 72 -39.80 3.70 -12.28
N GLU A 73 -39.60 3.09 -13.44
CA GLU A 73 -40.66 2.40 -14.20
C GLU A 73 -41.02 1.02 -13.62
N ALA A 74 -40.18 0.46 -12.76
CA ALA A 74 -40.35 -0.86 -12.20
C ALA A 74 -40.38 -0.84 -10.67
N SER A 75 -41.11 -1.77 -10.05
CA SER A 75 -41.22 -1.91 -8.57
C SER A 75 -39.86 -1.96 -7.84
N PRO A 76 -38.86 -2.70 -8.33
CA PRO A 76 -37.53 -2.73 -7.65
C PRO A 76 -36.82 -1.37 -7.60
N CYS A 77 -37.03 -0.51 -8.60
CA CYS A 77 -36.45 0.86 -8.59
C CYS A 77 -37.08 1.70 -7.49
N VAL A 78 -38.43 1.70 -7.43
CA VAL A 78 -39.18 2.45 -6.43
C VAL A 78 -38.90 1.95 -5.01
N GLU A 79 -38.81 0.63 -4.84
CA GLU A 79 -38.47 0.00 -3.55
C GLU A 79 -37.06 0.39 -3.10
N THR A 80 -36.06 0.38 -4.02
CA THR A 80 -34.70 0.83 -3.74
C THR A 80 -34.67 2.29 -3.33
N GLY A 81 -35.36 3.17 -4.06
CA GLY A 81 -35.48 4.59 -3.73
C GLY A 81 -36.13 4.82 -2.35
N ARG A 82 -37.21 4.09 -2.02
CA ARG A 82 -37.85 4.16 -0.71
C ARG A 82 -36.95 3.66 0.41
N MET A 83 -36.21 2.57 0.18
CA MET A 83 -35.22 2.05 1.13
C MET A 83 -34.15 3.10 1.46
N LEU A 84 -33.63 3.77 0.44
CA LEU A 84 -32.65 4.84 0.59
C LEU A 84 -33.25 6.04 1.36
N ALA A 85 -34.38 6.58 0.93
CA ALA A 85 -35.05 7.69 1.58
C ALA A 85 -35.36 7.40 3.05
N SER A 86 -35.87 6.21 3.35
CA SER A 86 -36.13 5.78 4.73
C SER A 86 -34.87 5.68 5.59
N ALA A 87 -33.73 5.24 5.02
CA ALA A 87 -32.47 5.19 5.73
C ALA A 87 -31.96 6.60 6.06
N PHE A 88 -32.08 7.52 5.11
CA PHE A 88 -31.64 8.92 5.30
C PHE A 88 -32.50 9.66 6.31
N ASP A 89 -33.82 9.55 6.25
CA ASP A 89 -34.71 10.19 7.21
C ASP A 89 -34.48 9.68 8.66
N ARG A 90 -34.39 8.37 8.84
CA ARG A 90 -34.23 7.78 10.17
C ARG A 90 -32.86 8.04 10.81
N HIS A 91 -31.82 8.20 10.00
CA HIS A 91 -30.44 8.21 10.47
C HIS A 91 -29.67 9.45 9.99
N ARG A 92 -30.40 10.53 9.66
CA ARG A 92 -29.84 11.77 9.10
C ARG A 92 -28.61 12.28 9.85
N GLU A 93 -28.70 12.34 11.18
CA GLU A 93 -27.59 12.82 12.02
C GLU A 93 -26.34 11.96 11.90
N ILE A 94 -26.51 10.63 11.74
CA ILE A 94 -25.38 9.72 11.57
C ILE A 94 -24.70 9.93 10.22
N PHE A 95 -25.47 10.13 9.14
CA PHE A 95 -24.93 10.45 7.83
C PHE A 95 -24.20 11.80 7.82
N LEU A 96 -24.79 12.83 8.41
CA LEU A 96 -24.18 14.14 8.52
C LEU A 96 -22.91 14.11 9.37
N SER A 97 -22.89 13.36 10.48
CA SER A 97 -21.68 13.18 11.28
C SER A 97 -20.53 12.58 10.48
N HIS A 98 -20.80 11.57 9.63
CA HIS A 98 -19.77 11.00 8.75
C HIS A 98 -19.26 12.03 7.73
N ILE A 99 -20.10 12.94 7.25
CA ILE A 99 -19.75 13.96 6.27
C ILE A 99 -18.99 15.12 6.93
N GLU A 100 -19.46 15.61 8.06
CA GLU A 100 -18.96 16.82 8.69
C GLU A 100 -17.75 16.57 9.59
N THR A 101 -17.77 15.49 10.35
CA THR A 101 -16.73 15.18 11.33
C THR A 101 -15.84 14.01 10.93
N HIS A 102 -16.22 13.28 9.88
CA HIS A 102 -15.57 12.03 9.44
C HIS A 102 -15.49 10.95 10.54
N ILE A 103 -16.37 11.04 11.54
CA ILE A 103 -16.46 10.12 12.66
C ILE A 103 -17.76 9.31 12.55
N CYS A 104 -17.67 8.00 12.74
CA CYS A 104 -18.85 7.15 12.88
C CYS A 104 -19.36 7.21 14.33
N PRO A 105 -20.54 7.78 14.62
CA PRO A 105 -21.06 7.84 16.00
C PRO A 105 -21.41 6.49 16.59
N VAL A 106 -21.61 5.48 15.74
CA VAL A 106 -21.96 4.10 16.14
C VAL A 106 -20.72 3.24 16.36
N GLU A 107 -19.51 3.75 16.01
CA GLU A 107 -18.21 3.06 16.10
C GLU A 107 -18.11 1.72 15.34
N ASP A 108 -19.06 1.43 14.47
CA ASP A 108 -19.16 0.16 13.73
C ASP A 108 -18.69 0.23 12.28
N CYS A 109 -18.38 1.43 11.78
CA CYS A 109 -17.75 1.54 10.46
C CYS A 109 -16.35 0.95 10.50
N GLU A 110 -16.05 0.07 9.53
CA GLU A 110 -14.74 -0.58 9.36
C GLU A 110 -13.59 0.40 9.03
N LYS A 111 -13.74 1.67 9.32
CA LYS A 111 -12.69 2.69 9.34
C LYS A 111 -11.75 2.48 10.54
N LEU A 112 -11.42 1.27 10.78
CA LEU A 112 -10.31 0.96 11.65
C LEU A 112 -9.07 1.57 11.00
N ASN A 113 -8.30 2.29 11.78
CA ASN A 113 -7.12 3.02 11.33
C ASN A 113 -6.32 2.14 10.38
N PRO A 114 -6.09 2.58 9.13
CA PRO A 114 -5.22 1.82 8.24
C PRO A 114 -3.86 1.67 8.91
N ALA A 115 -3.25 0.49 8.76
CA ALA A 115 -1.94 0.24 9.33
C ALA A 115 -0.91 1.24 8.78
N PRO A 116 0.12 1.63 9.56
CA PRO A 116 1.15 2.55 9.07
C PRO A 116 1.80 2.14 7.74
N CYS A 117 1.99 0.82 7.51
CA CYS A 117 2.47 0.29 6.23
C CYS A 117 1.48 0.51 5.07
N GLN A 118 0.17 0.47 5.33
CA GLN A 118 -0.85 0.76 4.33
C GLN A 118 -0.90 2.26 4.01
N MET A 119 -0.84 3.12 5.04
CA MET A 119 -0.81 4.57 4.86
C MET A 119 0.43 5.07 4.11
N ALA A 120 1.57 4.41 4.30
CA ALA A 120 2.81 4.74 3.60
C ALA A 120 2.83 4.27 2.14
N CYS A 121 1.94 3.37 1.75
CA CYS A 121 1.87 2.86 0.39
C CYS A 121 1.13 3.87 -0.52
N PRO A 122 1.77 4.44 -1.57
CA PRO A 122 1.10 5.36 -2.49
C PRO A 122 -0.13 4.77 -3.20
N ALA A 123 -0.16 3.46 -3.40
CA ALA A 123 -1.30 2.73 -3.95
C ALA A 123 -2.36 2.35 -2.88
N GLY A 124 -2.04 2.48 -1.59
CA GLY A 124 -2.95 2.19 -0.49
C GLY A 124 -3.25 0.71 -0.26
N ILE A 125 -2.35 -0.20 -0.64
CA ILE A 125 -2.55 -1.66 -0.58
C ILE A 125 -2.79 -2.11 0.86
N ASP A 126 -3.78 -2.99 1.08
CA ASP A 126 -4.05 -3.61 2.39
C ASP A 126 -2.97 -4.65 2.76
N VAL A 127 -1.82 -4.12 3.19
CA VAL A 127 -0.63 -4.92 3.52
C VAL A 127 -0.88 -5.97 4.60
N PRO A 128 -1.50 -5.66 5.76
CA PRO A 128 -1.69 -6.66 6.81
C PRO A 128 -2.55 -7.84 6.37
N SER A 129 -3.53 -7.60 5.53
CA SER A 129 -4.44 -8.65 5.05
C SER A 129 -3.75 -9.59 4.07
N TYR A 130 -3.05 -9.09 3.04
CA TYR A 130 -2.38 -9.99 2.11
C TYR A 130 -1.20 -10.73 2.75
N VAL A 131 -0.44 -10.09 3.64
CA VAL A 131 0.61 -10.77 4.42
C VAL A 131 0.03 -11.91 5.24
N THR A 132 -1.14 -11.71 5.84
CA THR A 132 -1.81 -12.77 6.59
C THR A 132 -2.27 -13.92 5.68
N LEU A 133 -2.81 -13.62 4.49
CA LEU A 133 -3.20 -14.63 3.51
C LEU A 133 -1.99 -15.48 3.05
N ILE A 134 -0.84 -14.84 2.80
CA ILE A 134 0.42 -15.55 2.51
C ILE A 134 0.77 -16.48 3.67
N GLY A 135 0.71 -16.01 4.92
CA GLY A 135 0.96 -16.86 6.09
C GLY A 135 0.01 -18.04 6.24
N GLN A 136 -1.19 -17.98 5.64
CA GLN A 136 -2.18 -19.06 5.58
C GLN A 136 -2.00 -20.01 4.38
N GLY A 137 -1.08 -19.74 3.48
CA GLY A 137 -0.91 -20.51 2.25
C GLY A 137 -1.89 -20.11 1.13
N LYS A 138 -2.56 -18.96 1.25
CA LYS A 138 -3.57 -18.45 0.33
C LYS A 138 -2.99 -17.40 -0.61
N ASP A 139 -1.97 -17.79 -1.39
CA ASP A 139 -1.16 -16.87 -2.18
C ASP A 139 -1.96 -16.22 -3.32
N ALA A 140 -2.84 -16.96 -3.99
CA ALA A 140 -3.70 -16.43 -5.04
C ALA A 140 -4.71 -15.40 -4.48
N GLU A 141 -5.34 -15.68 -3.32
CA GLU A 141 -6.24 -14.74 -2.64
C GLU A 141 -5.48 -13.47 -2.20
N ALA A 142 -4.20 -13.62 -1.81
CA ALA A 142 -3.34 -12.48 -1.48
C ALA A 142 -3.10 -11.59 -2.73
N VAL A 143 -2.84 -12.19 -3.89
CA VAL A 143 -2.67 -11.48 -5.16
C VAL A 143 -3.96 -10.78 -5.60
N GLU A 144 -5.11 -11.45 -5.50
CA GLU A 144 -6.41 -10.83 -5.77
C GLU A 144 -6.63 -9.60 -4.90
N LEU A 145 -6.29 -9.69 -3.61
CA LEU A 145 -6.41 -8.56 -2.68
C LEU A 145 -5.47 -7.41 -3.06
N ILE A 146 -4.21 -7.70 -3.41
CA ILE A 146 -3.23 -6.70 -3.85
C ILE A 146 -3.73 -6.00 -5.12
N ARG A 147 -4.27 -6.74 -6.09
CA ARG A 147 -4.72 -6.21 -7.38
C ARG A 147 -5.95 -5.30 -7.30
N ARG A 148 -6.63 -5.25 -6.19
CA ARG A 148 -7.66 -4.20 -5.93
C ARG A 148 -7.06 -2.79 -5.88
N ASP A 149 -5.76 -2.69 -5.58
CA ASP A 149 -5.06 -1.42 -5.39
C ASP A 149 -3.80 -1.27 -6.25
N ASN A 150 -3.28 -2.37 -6.80
CA ASN A 150 -2.05 -2.42 -7.59
C ASN A 150 -2.12 -3.55 -8.62
N PRO A 151 -2.21 -3.25 -9.93
CA PRO A 151 -2.27 -4.27 -10.99
C PRO A 151 -0.92 -4.96 -11.26
N PHE A 152 0.19 -4.46 -10.69
CA PHE A 152 1.55 -4.93 -10.89
C PHE A 152 2.18 -5.51 -9.62
N PRO A 153 1.58 -6.53 -8.96
CA PRO A 153 2.13 -7.09 -7.73
C PRO A 153 3.50 -7.74 -7.94
N TRP A 154 3.77 -8.39 -9.08
CA TRP A 154 5.04 -9.04 -9.34
C TRP A 154 6.14 -8.02 -9.64
N VAL A 155 5.92 -7.08 -10.55
CA VAL A 155 6.85 -5.95 -10.79
C VAL A 155 7.20 -5.25 -9.47
N CYS A 156 6.18 -4.84 -8.70
CA CYS A 156 6.40 -4.19 -7.41
C CYS A 156 7.04 -5.11 -6.35
N GLY A 157 6.91 -6.42 -6.48
CA GLY A 157 7.60 -7.40 -5.65
C GLY A 157 9.11 -7.43 -5.88
N LEU A 158 9.55 -7.02 -7.08
CA LEU A 158 10.96 -7.01 -7.46
C LEU A 158 11.63 -5.63 -7.29
N VAL A 159 10.92 -4.52 -7.63
CA VAL A 159 11.59 -3.21 -7.77
C VAL A 159 10.98 -2.08 -6.93
N CYS A 160 9.97 -2.35 -6.10
CA CYS A 160 9.41 -1.33 -5.24
C CYS A 160 10.45 -0.83 -4.22
N THR A 161 10.49 0.49 -4.00
CA THR A 161 11.30 1.12 -2.94
C THR A 161 10.74 0.93 -1.54
N HIS A 162 9.68 0.15 -1.41
CA HIS A 162 9.00 -0.35 -0.19
C HIS A 162 8.84 0.68 0.96
N PRO A 163 8.24 1.88 0.75
CA PRO A 163 8.03 2.85 1.81
C PRO A 163 7.19 2.30 2.97
N CYS A 164 6.38 1.26 2.72
CA CYS A 164 5.63 0.54 3.73
C CYS A 164 6.51 -0.17 4.77
N GLU A 165 7.72 -0.62 4.40
CA GLU A 165 8.67 -1.26 5.31
C GLU A 165 9.31 -0.23 6.25
N PHE A 166 9.63 0.98 5.77
CA PHE A 166 10.13 2.07 6.62
C PHE A 166 9.15 2.47 7.72
N MET A 167 7.84 2.37 7.45
CA MET A 167 6.78 2.67 8.42
C MET A 167 6.28 1.44 9.18
N CYS A 168 6.86 0.29 8.94
CA CYS A 168 6.46 -0.94 9.61
C CYS A 168 6.80 -0.92 11.09
N VAL A 169 5.79 -0.99 11.95
CA VAL A 169 5.96 -0.97 13.42
C VAL A 169 6.82 -2.13 13.91
N ARG A 170 6.86 -3.25 13.20
CA ARG A 170 7.75 -4.37 13.54
C ARG A 170 9.23 -3.95 13.57
N GLY A 171 9.63 -2.96 12.78
CA GLY A 171 10.98 -2.40 12.81
C GLY A 171 11.40 -1.77 14.15
N ARG A 172 10.43 -1.48 15.03
CA ARG A 172 10.72 -1.02 16.41
C ARG A 172 10.97 -2.18 17.38
N VAL A 173 10.64 -3.40 16.98
CA VAL A 173 10.81 -4.62 17.77
C VAL A 173 12.14 -5.31 17.41
N ASP A 174 12.32 -5.56 16.10
CA ASP A 174 13.51 -6.18 15.54
C ASP A 174 13.80 -5.63 14.13
N GLN A 175 13.23 -6.22 13.08
CA GLN A 175 13.34 -5.77 11.70
C GLN A 175 11.96 -5.65 11.07
N PRO A 176 11.70 -4.68 10.16
CA PRO A 176 10.46 -4.57 9.42
C PRO A 176 10.07 -5.88 8.75
N ILE A 177 8.79 -6.06 8.48
CA ILE A 177 8.32 -7.16 7.62
C ILE A 177 8.84 -6.94 6.20
N ALA A 178 9.36 -7.99 5.57
CA ALA A 178 9.80 -7.99 4.16
C ALA A 178 8.58 -7.96 3.21
N ILE A 179 7.89 -6.83 3.19
CA ILE A 179 6.59 -6.64 2.53
C ILE A 179 6.74 -6.75 1.01
N LYS A 180 7.83 -6.18 0.45
CA LYS A 180 8.18 -6.26 -0.97
C LYS A 180 8.34 -7.73 -1.38
N ASP A 181 9.15 -8.47 -0.66
CA ASP A 181 9.54 -9.83 -0.99
C ASP A 181 8.38 -10.81 -0.87
N LEU A 182 7.54 -10.66 0.17
CA LEU A 182 6.30 -11.43 0.32
C LEU A 182 5.33 -11.21 -0.84
N LYS A 183 5.21 -9.98 -1.34
CA LYS A 183 4.38 -9.68 -2.49
C LYS A 183 4.91 -10.33 -3.76
N GLY A 184 6.23 -10.26 -3.99
CA GLY A 184 6.90 -10.93 -5.11
C GLY A 184 6.68 -12.44 -5.08
N PHE A 185 6.90 -13.08 -3.94
CA PHE A 185 6.66 -14.51 -3.72
C PHE A 185 5.22 -14.91 -4.08
N ALA A 186 4.22 -14.19 -3.57
CA ALA A 186 2.82 -14.54 -3.81
C ALA A 186 2.45 -14.37 -5.30
N ALA A 187 2.93 -13.30 -5.95
CA ALA A 187 2.66 -13.04 -7.36
C ALA A 187 3.30 -14.10 -8.28
N GLU A 188 4.58 -14.40 -8.07
CA GLU A 188 5.30 -15.43 -8.82
C GLU A 188 4.64 -16.80 -8.69
N ARG A 189 4.28 -17.18 -7.46
CA ARG A 189 3.62 -18.46 -7.18
C ARG A 189 2.23 -18.54 -7.83
N ALA A 190 1.40 -17.52 -7.65
CA ALA A 190 0.07 -17.49 -8.26
C ALA A 190 0.13 -17.55 -9.80
N MET A 191 1.14 -16.90 -10.40
CA MET A 191 1.38 -16.92 -11.83
C MET A 191 1.81 -18.32 -12.30
N SER A 192 2.77 -18.93 -11.62
CA SER A 192 3.29 -20.28 -11.96
C SER A 192 2.22 -21.37 -11.81
N GLU A 193 1.29 -21.21 -10.88
CA GLU A 193 0.17 -22.13 -10.65
C GLU A 193 -1.03 -21.86 -11.58
N GLY A 194 -0.99 -20.85 -12.46
CA GLY A 194 -2.10 -20.45 -13.33
C GLY A 194 -3.31 -19.89 -12.58
N ARG A 195 -3.09 -19.38 -11.35
CA ARG A 195 -4.11 -18.84 -10.45
C ARG A 195 -4.11 -17.31 -10.42
N TYR A 196 -3.25 -16.66 -11.18
CA TYR A 196 -3.19 -15.22 -11.34
C TYR A 196 -4.20 -14.80 -12.44
N LYS A 197 -5.43 -14.49 -12.05
CA LYS A 197 -6.53 -14.19 -12.99
C LYS A 197 -7.03 -12.77 -12.82
N ASN A 198 -7.56 -12.20 -13.91
CA ASN A 198 -8.30 -10.93 -13.84
C ASN A 198 -9.66 -11.12 -13.14
N PRO A 199 -10.12 -10.12 -12.38
CA PRO A 199 -11.52 -10.01 -12.03
C PRO A 199 -12.38 -9.87 -13.29
N GLU A 200 -13.63 -10.29 -13.22
CA GLU A 200 -14.58 -10.05 -14.30
C GLU A 200 -14.84 -8.55 -14.43
N PRO A 201 -14.71 -7.95 -15.64
CA PRO A 201 -15.01 -6.56 -15.86
C PRO A 201 -16.52 -6.29 -15.74
N ALA A 202 -16.85 -5.06 -15.41
CA ALA A 202 -18.23 -4.58 -15.50
C ALA A 202 -18.72 -4.63 -16.96
N PRO A 203 -20.05 -4.69 -17.21
CA PRO A 203 -20.61 -4.59 -18.55
C PRO A 203 -20.13 -3.34 -19.28
N ASP A 204 -19.97 -3.45 -20.61
CA ASP A 204 -19.57 -2.33 -21.48
C ASP A 204 -20.52 -1.13 -21.30
N ASN A 205 -19.96 0.00 -20.86
CA ASN A 205 -20.70 1.24 -20.64
C ASN A 205 -20.64 2.22 -21.83
N GLN A 206 -20.03 1.79 -22.95
CA GLN A 206 -19.85 2.51 -24.21
C GLN A 206 -18.91 3.74 -24.11
N GLY A 207 -18.47 4.17 -22.92
CA GLY A 207 -17.54 5.30 -22.76
C GLY A 207 -16.15 4.96 -23.30
N ARG A 208 -15.54 5.91 -24.03
CA ARG A 208 -14.23 5.74 -24.67
C ARG A 208 -13.18 6.64 -24.01
N VAL A 209 -12.09 6.03 -23.56
CA VAL A 209 -10.99 6.75 -22.89
C VAL A 209 -9.69 6.50 -23.65
N CYS A 210 -8.95 7.58 -23.94
CA CYS A 210 -7.62 7.52 -24.53
C CYS A 210 -6.56 7.78 -23.44
N ILE A 211 -5.56 6.90 -23.33
CA ILE A 211 -4.41 7.03 -22.42
C ILE A 211 -3.14 7.23 -23.25
N ILE A 212 -2.41 8.29 -22.96
CA ILE A 212 -1.19 8.66 -23.66
C ILE A 212 0.00 8.25 -22.80
N GLY A 213 0.63 7.14 -23.15
CA GLY A 213 1.77 6.54 -22.47
C GLY A 213 1.46 5.23 -21.77
N ALA A 214 2.14 4.16 -22.17
CA ALA A 214 2.04 2.80 -21.60
C ALA A 214 3.04 2.54 -20.47
N GLY A 215 3.36 3.57 -19.67
CA GLY A 215 4.11 3.42 -18.41
C GLY A 215 3.23 2.93 -17.25
N PRO A 216 3.79 2.73 -16.04
CA PRO A 216 3.05 2.15 -14.89
C PRO A 216 1.80 2.96 -14.51
N GLY A 217 1.81 4.29 -14.64
CA GLY A 217 0.65 5.14 -14.36
C GLY A 217 -0.48 4.94 -15.36
N GLY A 218 -0.15 5.00 -16.67
CA GLY A 218 -1.14 4.80 -17.75
C GLY A 218 -1.72 3.39 -17.76
N LEU A 219 -0.87 2.38 -17.67
CA LEU A 219 -1.28 0.98 -17.60
C LEU A 219 -2.17 0.67 -16.37
N THR A 220 -1.88 1.30 -15.22
CA THR A 220 -2.73 1.19 -14.04
C THR A 220 -4.12 1.79 -14.27
N ALA A 221 -4.17 2.97 -14.89
CA ALA A 221 -5.45 3.59 -15.22
C ALA A 221 -6.22 2.76 -16.24
N ALA A 222 -5.55 2.23 -17.27
CA ALA A 222 -6.14 1.32 -18.26
C ALA A 222 -6.79 0.10 -17.59
N TYR A 223 -6.08 -0.55 -16.67
CA TYR A 223 -6.58 -1.69 -15.92
C TYR A 223 -7.88 -1.39 -15.18
N TYR A 224 -7.90 -0.32 -14.37
CA TYR A 224 -9.09 -0.01 -13.57
C TYR A 224 -10.25 0.52 -14.38
N LEU A 225 -10.00 1.27 -15.48
CA LEU A 225 -11.04 1.73 -16.39
C LEU A 225 -11.68 0.57 -17.18
N ALA A 226 -10.85 -0.36 -17.68
CA ALA A 226 -11.33 -1.57 -18.34
C ALA A 226 -12.18 -2.43 -17.40
N LEU A 227 -11.77 -2.60 -16.14
CA LEU A 227 -12.59 -3.29 -15.12
C LEU A 227 -13.92 -2.59 -14.85
N LYS A 228 -14.02 -1.28 -15.06
CA LYS A 228 -15.27 -0.50 -14.96
C LYS A 228 -16.13 -0.52 -16.24
N GLY A 229 -15.70 -1.25 -17.26
CA GLY A 229 -16.44 -1.43 -18.52
C GLY A 229 -16.20 -0.32 -19.55
N TYR A 230 -15.18 0.52 -19.38
CA TYR A 230 -14.79 1.51 -20.39
C TYR A 230 -13.99 0.87 -21.52
N ARG A 231 -14.18 1.39 -22.76
CA ARG A 231 -13.34 1.06 -23.90
C ARG A 231 -12.07 1.91 -23.85
N VAL A 232 -10.97 1.28 -23.52
CA VAL A 232 -9.69 1.97 -23.30
C VAL A 232 -8.74 1.71 -24.46
N THR A 233 -8.21 2.78 -25.05
CA THR A 233 -7.10 2.73 -26.01
C THR A 233 -5.88 3.42 -25.39
N VAL A 234 -4.74 2.73 -25.39
CA VAL A 234 -3.45 3.26 -24.93
C VAL A 234 -2.59 3.54 -26.16
N ILE A 235 -2.14 4.79 -26.33
CA ILE A 235 -1.14 5.15 -27.33
C ILE A 235 0.24 5.24 -26.69
N GLU A 236 1.26 4.67 -27.34
CA GLU A 236 2.62 4.60 -26.83
C GLU A 236 3.63 4.90 -27.94
N SER A 237 4.55 5.81 -27.68
CA SER A 237 5.59 6.22 -28.62
C SER A 237 6.66 5.15 -28.87
N LEU A 238 6.84 4.24 -27.92
CA LEU A 238 7.74 3.09 -28.04
C LEU A 238 7.04 1.90 -28.73
N PRO A 239 7.81 0.97 -29.31
CA PRO A 239 7.25 -0.25 -29.88
C PRO A 239 6.84 -1.30 -28.82
N MET A 240 6.91 -0.97 -27.52
CA MET A 240 6.63 -1.86 -26.41
C MET A 240 6.03 -1.12 -25.23
N ALA A 241 5.09 -1.76 -24.51
CA ALA A 241 4.51 -1.26 -23.28
C ALA A 241 5.45 -1.44 -22.07
N GLY A 242 5.17 -0.73 -20.97
CA GLY A 242 5.89 -0.81 -19.71
C GLY A 242 6.67 0.45 -19.34
N GLY A 243 6.89 1.38 -20.31
CA GLY A 243 7.61 2.64 -20.07
C GLY A 243 8.98 2.40 -19.41
N MET A 244 9.29 3.17 -18.35
CA MET A 244 10.59 3.05 -17.67
C MET A 244 10.80 1.70 -16.96
N MET A 245 9.77 0.92 -16.66
CA MET A 245 9.93 -0.46 -16.19
C MET A 245 10.60 -1.33 -17.26
N MET A 246 10.24 -1.13 -18.53
CA MET A 246 10.76 -1.88 -19.66
C MET A 246 12.14 -1.39 -20.11
N VAL A 247 12.34 -0.07 -20.21
CA VAL A 247 13.55 0.50 -20.85
C VAL A 247 14.53 1.15 -19.88
N GLY A 248 14.14 1.43 -18.64
CA GLY A 248 14.99 2.09 -17.64
C GLY A 248 15.53 1.14 -16.57
N ILE A 249 14.70 0.24 -16.06
CA ILE A 249 15.12 -0.71 -15.02
C ILE A 249 15.86 -1.89 -15.67
N PRO A 250 17.08 -2.24 -15.21
CA PRO A 250 17.84 -3.33 -15.79
C PRO A 250 17.17 -4.70 -15.61
N ARG A 251 17.40 -5.59 -16.58
CA ARG A 251 16.81 -6.93 -16.62
C ARG A 251 17.17 -7.81 -15.41
N TYR A 252 18.34 -7.62 -14.82
CA TYR A 252 18.77 -8.38 -13.63
C TYR A 252 18.01 -7.98 -12.34
N ARG A 253 17.31 -6.82 -12.34
CA ARG A 253 16.37 -6.41 -11.29
C ARG A 253 14.93 -6.74 -11.67
N LEU A 254 14.56 -6.49 -12.92
CA LEU A 254 13.20 -6.69 -13.43
C LEU A 254 13.23 -7.46 -14.75
N PRO A 255 13.05 -8.78 -14.73
CA PRO A 255 12.96 -9.59 -15.95
C PRO A 255 11.82 -9.10 -16.84
N ARG A 256 12.07 -9.04 -18.15
CA ARG A 256 11.05 -8.54 -19.11
C ARG A 256 9.80 -9.39 -19.14
N GLU A 257 9.98 -10.68 -18.94
CA GLU A 257 8.90 -11.67 -18.89
C GLU A 257 7.87 -11.37 -17.80
N VAL A 258 8.30 -10.74 -16.71
CA VAL A 258 7.40 -10.29 -15.62
C VAL A 258 6.53 -9.13 -16.10
N ILE A 259 7.13 -8.14 -16.76
CA ILE A 259 6.39 -6.99 -17.29
C ILE A 259 5.41 -7.44 -18.36
N ASP A 260 5.89 -8.24 -19.33
CA ASP A 260 5.08 -8.74 -20.45
C ASP A 260 3.85 -9.50 -19.95
N ARG A 261 4.00 -10.33 -18.92
CA ARG A 261 2.88 -11.09 -18.34
C ARG A 261 1.86 -10.19 -17.65
N GLU A 262 2.31 -9.21 -16.86
CA GLU A 262 1.38 -8.29 -16.17
C GLU A 262 0.73 -7.30 -17.16
N VAL A 263 1.41 -6.93 -18.27
CA VAL A 263 0.80 -6.16 -19.37
C VAL A 263 -0.24 -6.99 -20.12
N ALA A 264 0.08 -8.25 -20.46
CA ALA A 264 -0.86 -9.15 -21.13
C ALA A 264 -2.17 -9.32 -20.32
N MET A 265 -2.10 -9.30 -18.99
CA MET A 265 -3.31 -9.30 -18.14
C MET A 265 -4.18 -8.06 -18.35
N ILE A 266 -3.60 -6.94 -18.76
CA ILE A 266 -4.35 -5.71 -19.09
C ILE A 266 -4.96 -5.82 -20.49
N GLU A 267 -4.21 -6.39 -21.45
CA GLU A 267 -4.71 -6.67 -22.81
C GLU A 267 -5.91 -7.64 -22.76
N ASP A 268 -5.86 -8.67 -21.91
CA ASP A 268 -6.94 -9.63 -21.69
C ASP A 268 -8.26 -8.99 -21.21
N LEU A 269 -8.21 -7.78 -20.66
CA LEU A 269 -9.40 -6.99 -20.32
C LEU A 269 -10.00 -6.22 -21.51
N GLY A 270 -9.43 -6.37 -22.71
CA GLY A 270 -9.89 -5.69 -23.93
C GLY A 270 -9.31 -4.29 -24.13
N VAL A 271 -8.22 -3.95 -23.45
CA VAL A 271 -7.49 -2.69 -23.67
C VAL A 271 -6.77 -2.75 -25.00
N GLU A 272 -7.01 -1.77 -25.87
CA GLU A 272 -6.35 -1.65 -27.17
C GLU A 272 -5.03 -0.88 -27.03
N PHE A 273 -3.98 -1.33 -27.72
CA PHE A 273 -2.68 -0.66 -27.74
C PHE A 273 -2.35 -0.18 -29.18
N ARG A 274 -2.01 1.13 -29.30
CA ARG A 274 -1.46 1.73 -30.50
C ARG A 274 0.01 2.07 -30.23
N MET A 275 0.89 1.11 -30.54
CA MET A 275 2.33 1.25 -30.35
C MET A 275 2.96 2.10 -31.45
N SER A 276 4.17 2.63 -31.19
CA SER A 276 4.91 3.51 -32.09
C SER A 276 4.06 4.69 -32.58
N THR A 277 3.24 5.22 -31.69
CA THR A 277 2.33 6.35 -31.96
C THR A 277 2.61 7.45 -30.95
N ARG A 278 3.10 8.60 -31.41
CA ARG A 278 3.47 9.74 -30.57
C ARG A 278 2.46 10.87 -30.68
N LEU A 279 1.99 11.36 -29.54
CA LEU A 279 1.15 12.54 -29.47
C LEU A 279 1.92 13.78 -29.98
N GLY A 280 1.29 14.57 -30.85
CA GLY A 280 1.84 15.78 -31.47
C GLY A 280 2.71 15.53 -32.71
N GLU A 281 3.04 14.26 -33.02
CA GLU A 281 3.74 13.87 -34.27
C GLU A 281 2.84 13.01 -35.17
N ASP A 282 2.30 11.91 -34.61
CA ASP A 282 1.49 10.96 -35.37
C ASP A 282 -0.02 11.17 -35.16
N VAL A 283 -0.42 11.75 -34.04
CA VAL A 283 -1.81 12.04 -33.68
C VAL A 283 -1.90 13.22 -32.72
N THR A 284 -2.98 14.00 -32.81
CA THR A 284 -3.29 15.12 -31.94
C THR A 284 -4.46 14.79 -30.99
N LEU A 285 -4.63 15.57 -29.92
CA LEU A 285 -5.79 15.40 -29.03
C LEU A 285 -7.13 15.70 -29.76
N ASP A 286 -7.12 16.65 -30.70
CA ASP A 286 -8.32 17.00 -31.46
C ASP A 286 -8.73 15.86 -32.40
N GLU A 287 -7.80 15.24 -33.11
CA GLU A 287 -8.08 14.05 -33.91
C GLU A 287 -8.63 12.91 -33.07
N LEU A 288 -8.09 12.70 -31.85
CA LEU A 288 -8.60 11.70 -30.93
C LEU A 288 -10.03 12.05 -30.43
N ARG A 289 -10.35 13.35 -30.24
CA ARG A 289 -11.72 13.79 -29.95
C ARG A 289 -12.67 13.50 -31.11
N GLU A 290 -12.22 13.73 -32.35
CA GLU A 290 -12.99 13.40 -33.55
C GLU A 290 -13.21 11.89 -33.69
N GLU A 291 -12.26 11.05 -33.23
CA GLU A 291 -12.45 9.60 -33.13
C GLU A 291 -13.49 9.20 -32.06
N GLY A 292 -13.97 10.12 -31.24
CA GLY A 292 -15.01 9.92 -30.23
C GLY A 292 -14.48 9.50 -28.85
N PHE A 293 -13.24 9.81 -28.50
CA PHE A 293 -12.77 9.70 -27.11
C PHE A 293 -13.32 10.84 -26.24
N GLU A 294 -13.83 10.50 -25.06
CA GLU A 294 -14.55 11.41 -24.18
C GLU A 294 -13.68 11.91 -23.00
N ALA A 295 -12.61 11.19 -22.70
CA ALA A 295 -11.63 11.58 -21.67
C ALA A 295 -10.22 11.13 -22.05
N PHE A 296 -9.22 11.90 -21.57
CA PHE A 296 -7.81 11.73 -21.91
C PHE A 296 -6.96 11.66 -20.65
N LEU A 297 -6.00 10.73 -20.62
CA LEU A 297 -5.03 10.64 -19.55
C LEU A 297 -3.60 10.80 -20.10
N ILE A 298 -2.91 11.86 -19.72
CA ILE A 298 -1.50 12.08 -20.06
C ILE A 298 -0.61 11.38 -19.04
N ALA A 299 0.11 10.34 -19.47
CA ALA A 299 0.98 9.50 -18.64
C ALA A 299 2.36 9.25 -19.30
N VAL A 300 2.88 10.24 -20.03
CA VAL A 300 4.09 10.14 -20.88
C VAL A 300 5.40 10.00 -20.08
N GLY A 301 5.38 10.20 -18.77
CA GLY A 301 6.55 10.08 -17.91
C GLY A 301 7.56 11.23 -18.06
N ALA A 302 8.85 10.94 -17.78
CA ALA A 302 9.98 11.88 -17.90
C ALA A 302 11.15 11.14 -18.56
N HIS A 303 11.28 11.30 -19.88
CA HIS A 303 12.24 10.57 -20.72
C HIS A 303 13.43 11.37 -21.19
N SER A 304 13.47 12.67 -20.92
CA SER A 304 14.61 13.56 -21.16
C SER A 304 15.49 13.65 -19.92
N SER A 305 16.75 14.03 -20.09
CA SER A 305 17.69 14.18 -18.96
C SER A 305 18.21 15.60 -18.88
N PHE A 306 18.60 15.99 -17.66
CA PHE A 306 19.31 17.26 -17.47
C PHE A 306 20.76 17.14 -17.91
N LYS A 307 21.28 18.22 -18.54
CA LYS A 307 22.72 18.36 -18.81
C LYS A 307 23.46 18.72 -17.53
N MET A 308 24.70 18.23 -17.41
CA MET A 308 25.59 18.55 -16.29
C MET A 308 26.01 20.04 -16.30
N GLY A 309 26.03 20.67 -17.48
CA GLY A 309 26.45 22.05 -17.65
C GLY A 309 27.94 22.26 -17.44
N ILE A 310 28.76 21.24 -17.68
CA ILE A 310 30.22 21.29 -17.51
C ILE A 310 30.94 21.37 -18.85
N LYS A 311 32.12 21.95 -18.84
CA LYS A 311 32.94 22.10 -20.04
C LYS A 311 33.33 20.73 -20.62
N GLY A 312 33.13 20.54 -21.90
CA GLY A 312 33.43 19.30 -22.62
C GLY A 312 32.26 18.32 -22.72
N GLU A 313 31.12 18.58 -22.09
CA GLU A 313 29.94 17.68 -22.09
C GLU A 313 29.45 17.34 -23.50
N ASP A 314 29.32 18.35 -24.36
CA ASP A 314 28.82 18.18 -25.73
C ASP A 314 29.94 17.85 -26.77
N ARG A 315 31.20 17.74 -26.31
CA ARG A 315 32.36 17.59 -27.21
C ARG A 315 32.66 16.12 -27.54
N PHE A 316 32.32 15.20 -26.63
CA PHE A 316 32.75 13.82 -26.70
C PHE A 316 31.56 12.87 -26.81
N PRO A 317 31.53 11.96 -27.82
CA PRO A 317 30.43 10.99 -27.94
C PRO A 317 30.41 9.93 -26.82
N GLN A 318 31.46 9.84 -26.01
CA GLN A 318 31.55 8.97 -24.81
C GLN A 318 30.90 9.59 -23.58
N VAL A 319 30.34 10.81 -23.69
CA VAL A 319 29.44 11.36 -22.69
C VAL A 319 28.03 10.92 -23.02
N ILE A 320 27.48 10.03 -22.20
CA ILE A 320 26.23 9.34 -22.47
C ILE A 320 25.21 9.69 -21.38
N ASP A 321 23.98 9.93 -21.77
CA ASP A 321 22.88 10.03 -20.87
C ASP A 321 22.52 8.65 -20.27
N ALA A 322 22.29 8.57 -18.95
CA ALA A 322 22.03 7.29 -18.28
C ALA A 322 20.75 6.61 -18.76
N ILE A 323 19.69 7.37 -19.08
CA ILE A 323 18.44 6.80 -19.57
C ILE A 323 18.60 6.24 -20.98
N GLN A 324 19.27 6.98 -21.86
CA GLN A 324 19.58 6.49 -23.20
C GLN A 324 20.49 5.25 -23.15
N TYR A 325 21.47 5.25 -22.25
CA TYR A 325 22.36 4.12 -22.03
C TYR A 325 21.58 2.88 -21.60
N LEU A 326 20.76 2.99 -20.54
CA LEU A 326 19.95 1.87 -20.03
C LEU A 326 18.93 1.39 -21.08
N ARG A 327 18.31 2.31 -21.83
CA ARG A 327 17.40 1.99 -22.95
C ARG A 327 18.11 1.17 -24.05
N ARG A 328 19.31 1.60 -24.47
CA ARG A 328 20.11 0.85 -25.47
C ARG A 328 20.40 -0.57 -24.99
N VAL A 329 20.82 -0.71 -23.72
CA VAL A 329 21.08 -2.03 -23.13
C VAL A 329 19.79 -2.86 -23.01
N ALA A 330 18.68 -2.23 -22.69
CA ALA A 330 17.37 -2.90 -22.58
C ALA A 330 16.91 -3.51 -23.91
N VAL A 331 17.17 -2.82 -25.04
CA VAL A 331 16.84 -3.29 -26.39
C VAL A 331 17.92 -4.17 -27.02
N GLY A 332 18.96 -4.57 -26.27
CA GLY A 332 19.91 -5.58 -26.68
C GLY A 332 21.32 -5.11 -26.98
N ASP A 333 21.66 -3.82 -26.83
CA ASP A 333 23.04 -3.37 -26.92
C ASP A 333 23.87 -3.99 -25.78
N ARG A 334 24.99 -4.58 -26.12
CA ARG A 334 25.91 -5.26 -25.17
C ARG A 334 27.32 -4.65 -25.21
N HIS A 335 27.47 -3.50 -25.81
CA HIS A 335 28.78 -2.82 -25.88
C HIS A 335 29.04 -2.08 -24.56
N ALA A 336 30.21 -2.31 -23.98
CA ALA A 336 30.68 -1.52 -22.84
C ALA A 336 30.86 -0.05 -23.26
N PRO A 337 30.42 0.91 -22.43
CA PRO A 337 30.55 2.34 -22.73
C PRO A 337 32.02 2.80 -22.73
N GLY A 338 32.90 2.08 -22.02
CA GLY A 338 34.32 2.32 -21.90
C GLY A 338 34.97 1.27 -21.00
N ARG A 339 36.28 1.39 -20.79
CA ARG A 339 37.01 0.53 -19.84
C ARG A 339 36.97 1.09 -18.41
N LYS A 340 37.14 2.41 -18.28
CA LYS A 340 37.07 3.16 -17.01
C LYS A 340 35.93 4.17 -17.12
N VAL A 341 34.86 3.96 -16.37
CA VAL A 341 33.61 4.71 -16.51
C VAL A 341 33.30 5.50 -15.24
N ALA A 342 33.03 6.80 -15.39
CA ALA A 342 32.46 7.62 -14.34
C ALA A 342 30.95 7.73 -14.50
N ILE A 343 30.21 7.43 -13.42
CA ILE A 343 28.76 7.63 -13.34
C ILE A 343 28.49 8.86 -12.47
N ILE A 344 27.90 9.90 -13.03
CA ILE A 344 27.67 11.15 -12.30
C ILE A 344 26.27 11.15 -11.73
N GLY A 345 26.15 11.02 -10.39
CA GLY A 345 24.88 11.02 -9.69
C GLY A 345 24.85 10.05 -8.53
N GLY A 346 23.78 10.08 -7.72
CA GLY A 346 23.64 9.25 -6.52
C GLY A 346 22.22 8.67 -6.34
N GLY A 347 21.41 8.63 -7.40
CA GLY A 347 20.07 8.04 -7.40
C GLY A 347 20.06 6.59 -7.92
N ASN A 348 18.89 5.95 -7.90
CA ASN A 348 18.72 4.57 -8.37
C ASN A 348 19.19 4.39 -9.83
N VAL A 349 18.95 5.38 -10.71
CA VAL A 349 19.42 5.35 -12.10
C VAL A 349 20.95 5.27 -12.19
N ALA A 350 21.67 5.97 -11.28
CA ALA A 350 23.13 5.90 -11.23
C ALA A 350 23.60 4.49 -10.78
N MET A 351 22.93 3.88 -9.82
CA MET A 351 23.22 2.50 -9.39
C MET A 351 22.94 1.51 -10.53
N ASP A 352 21.82 1.65 -11.21
CA ASP A 352 21.46 0.82 -12.36
C ASP A 352 22.48 0.95 -13.51
N ALA A 353 22.92 2.17 -13.83
CA ALA A 353 23.93 2.40 -14.84
C ALA A 353 25.30 1.83 -14.46
N ALA A 354 25.70 2.00 -13.18
CA ALA A 354 26.98 1.48 -12.68
C ALA A 354 27.02 -0.06 -12.71
N ARG A 355 26.02 -0.71 -12.14
CA ARG A 355 25.90 -2.17 -12.09
C ARG A 355 25.77 -2.78 -13.51
N THR A 356 25.08 -2.07 -14.42
CA THR A 356 24.99 -2.45 -15.83
C THR A 356 26.37 -2.37 -16.51
N SER A 357 27.16 -1.33 -16.23
CA SER A 357 28.51 -1.16 -16.78
C SER A 357 29.45 -2.28 -16.31
N ILE A 358 29.39 -2.70 -15.04
CA ILE A 358 30.13 -3.88 -14.56
C ILE A 358 29.79 -5.12 -15.39
N ARG A 359 28.48 -5.38 -15.62
CA ARG A 359 28.00 -6.55 -16.39
C ARG A 359 28.41 -6.55 -17.85
N LEU A 360 28.62 -5.38 -18.41
CA LEU A 360 29.12 -5.20 -19.78
C LEU A 360 30.65 -5.32 -19.87
N GLY A 361 31.35 -5.55 -18.74
CA GLY A 361 32.79 -5.82 -18.73
C GLY A 361 33.66 -4.58 -18.57
N CYS A 362 33.13 -3.46 -18.10
CA CYS A 362 33.96 -2.32 -17.71
C CYS A 362 34.93 -2.74 -16.60
N GLN A 363 36.22 -2.33 -16.72
CA GLN A 363 37.26 -2.74 -15.76
C GLN A 363 37.20 -1.96 -14.46
N GLU A 364 36.76 -0.69 -14.55
CA GLU A 364 36.61 0.21 -13.42
C GLU A 364 35.37 1.07 -13.60
N VAL A 365 34.48 1.06 -12.64
CA VAL A 365 33.25 1.88 -12.62
C VAL A 365 33.25 2.67 -11.31
N THR A 366 33.24 4.01 -11.44
CA THR A 366 33.25 4.92 -10.30
C THR A 366 32.02 5.82 -10.30
N VAL A 367 31.21 5.73 -9.25
CA VAL A 367 30.10 6.65 -9.02
C VAL A 367 30.66 7.92 -8.37
N VAL A 368 30.48 9.05 -9.05
CA VAL A 368 30.90 10.38 -8.59
C VAL A 368 29.69 11.09 -7.99
N TYR A 369 29.74 11.33 -6.69
CA TYR A 369 28.63 11.93 -5.98
C TYR A 369 29.04 13.12 -5.12
N ARG A 370 28.34 14.24 -5.30
CA ARG A 370 28.69 15.54 -4.67
C ARG A 370 28.41 15.66 -3.18
N ARG A 371 27.78 14.65 -2.55
CA ARG A 371 27.50 14.57 -1.11
C ARG A 371 28.06 13.27 -0.52
N THR A 372 27.70 12.94 0.70
CA THR A 372 28.08 11.67 1.33
C THR A 372 27.05 10.56 1.07
N ARG A 373 27.36 9.34 1.50
CA ARG A 373 26.46 8.18 1.38
C ARG A 373 25.09 8.44 2.02
N SER A 374 25.05 9.11 3.16
CA SER A 374 23.80 9.37 3.90
C SER A 374 22.84 10.31 3.17
N GLU A 375 23.31 11.12 2.23
CA GLU A 375 22.47 11.98 1.40
C GLU A 375 22.13 11.38 0.04
N MET A 376 22.55 10.14 -0.24
CA MET A 376 22.18 9.48 -1.50
C MET A 376 20.68 9.24 -1.56
N PRO A 377 20.00 9.62 -2.66
CA PRO A 377 18.59 9.29 -2.84
C PRO A 377 18.36 7.86 -3.34
N ALA A 378 19.43 7.12 -3.68
CA ALA A 378 19.34 5.72 -4.04
C ALA A 378 18.89 4.86 -2.84
N ASN A 379 18.19 3.77 -3.11
CA ASN A 379 17.85 2.77 -2.09
C ASN A 379 19.13 2.14 -1.55
N GLU A 380 19.27 2.06 -0.23
CA GLU A 380 20.49 1.56 0.43
C GLU A 380 20.87 0.14 -0.04
N GLU A 381 19.87 -0.72 -0.26
CA GLU A 381 20.08 -2.08 -0.79
C GLU A 381 20.78 -2.05 -2.15
N GLU A 382 20.41 -1.10 -3.04
CA GLU A 382 21.04 -0.95 -4.35
C GLU A 382 22.48 -0.43 -4.26
N VAL A 383 22.75 0.43 -3.27
CA VAL A 383 24.11 0.94 -3.03
C VAL A 383 25.00 -0.19 -2.52
N VAL A 384 24.52 -0.99 -1.57
CA VAL A 384 25.25 -2.15 -1.02
C VAL A 384 25.55 -3.16 -2.14
N GLN A 385 24.52 -3.51 -2.94
CA GLN A 385 24.70 -4.45 -4.04
C GLN A 385 25.68 -3.93 -5.11
N ALA A 386 25.71 -2.59 -5.37
CA ALA A 386 26.68 -2.01 -6.28
C ALA A 386 28.12 -2.13 -5.74
N GLU A 387 28.33 -1.90 -4.45
CA GLU A 387 29.63 -2.10 -3.79
C GLU A 387 30.11 -3.55 -3.85
N GLU A 388 29.23 -4.51 -3.54
CA GLU A 388 29.51 -5.95 -3.63
C GLU A 388 29.88 -6.37 -5.06
N GLU A 389 29.28 -5.76 -6.07
CA GLU A 389 29.60 -5.99 -7.48
C GLU A 389 30.88 -5.31 -7.95
N GLY A 390 31.52 -4.48 -7.10
CA GLY A 390 32.83 -3.87 -7.35
C GLY A 390 32.77 -2.43 -7.86
N VAL A 391 31.62 -1.77 -7.76
CA VAL A 391 31.50 -0.32 -8.06
C VAL A 391 32.24 0.48 -6.99
N LYS A 392 33.07 1.44 -7.44
CA LYS A 392 33.76 2.39 -6.56
C LYS A 392 32.91 3.64 -6.36
N PHE A 393 33.09 4.33 -5.23
CA PHE A 393 32.40 5.57 -4.91
C PHE A 393 33.38 6.70 -4.64
N ALA A 394 33.25 7.80 -5.37
CA ALA A 394 33.93 9.07 -5.11
C ALA A 394 32.93 10.05 -4.50
N PHE A 395 32.74 9.96 -3.19
CA PHE A 395 31.88 10.87 -2.43
C PHE A 395 32.50 12.26 -2.30
N LEU A 396 31.69 13.26 -1.98
CA LEU A 396 32.10 14.65 -1.82
C LEU A 396 32.92 15.15 -3.03
N THR A 397 32.47 14.81 -4.21
CA THR A 397 33.17 15.09 -5.48
C THR A 397 32.19 15.65 -6.50
N VAL A 398 32.56 16.81 -7.09
CA VAL A 398 31.77 17.45 -8.16
C VAL A 398 32.63 17.51 -9.44
N PRO A 399 32.10 17.09 -10.61
CA PRO A 399 32.77 17.20 -11.87
C PRO A 399 32.75 18.66 -12.36
N MET A 400 33.83 19.14 -12.98
CA MET A 400 34.01 20.50 -13.48
C MET A 400 34.26 20.57 -14.98
N GLU A 401 35.02 19.63 -15.51
CA GLU A 401 35.41 19.61 -16.93
C GLU A 401 35.70 18.16 -17.37
N ILE A 402 35.25 17.80 -18.56
CA ILE A 402 35.65 16.57 -19.23
C ILE A 402 36.86 16.87 -20.11
N LYS A 403 37.98 16.24 -19.79
CA LYS A 403 39.25 16.38 -20.53
C LYS A 403 39.40 15.29 -21.58
N GLY A 404 39.95 15.63 -22.71
CA GLY A 404 40.21 14.67 -23.77
C GLY A 404 40.97 15.27 -24.94
N ASP A 405 41.50 14.38 -25.74
CA ASP A 405 42.25 14.72 -26.95
C ASP A 405 41.75 13.86 -28.12
N SER A 406 41.83 14.45 -29.34
CA SER A 406 41.49 13.74 -30.60
C SER A 406 40.13 13.05 -30.60
N GLY A 407 39.14 13.63 -29.91
CA GLY A 407 37.77 13.09 -29.83
C GLY A 407 37.57 11.96 -28.80
N GLN A 408 38.60 11.70 -27.99
CA GLN A 408 38.55 10.69 -26.93
C GLN A 408 38.66 11.32 -25.54
N ILE A 409 37.88 10.81 -24.56
CA ILE A 409 38.00 11.23 -23.17
C ILE A 409 39.26 10.60 -22.57
N THR A 410 40.01 11.42 -21.83
CA THR A 410 41.23 10.99 -21.11
C THR A 410 41.07 11.17 -19.61
N GLY A 411 40.07 11.92 -19.13
CA GLY A 411 39.84 12.12 -17.73
C GLY A 411 38.69 13.07 -17.42
N LEU A 412 38.24 13.01 -16.18
CA LEU A 412 37.24 13.90 -15.60
C LEU A 412 37.90 14.77 -14.53
N HIS A 413 37.96 16.07 -14.76
CA HIS A 413 38.45 17.05 -13.79
C HIS A 413 37.37 17.30 -12.73
N CYS A 414 37.74 17.12 -11.46
CA CYS A 414 36.85 17.21 -10.32
C CYS A 414 37.40 18.13 -9.24
N LEU A 415 36.49 18.66 -8.42
CA LEU A 415 36.79 19.29 -7.13
C LEU A 415 36.20 18.46 -5.99
N ARG A 416 36.84 18.54 -4.83
CA ARG A 416 36.21 18.06 -3.60
C ARG A 416 35.11 19.02 -3.16
N THR A 417 34.15 18.51 -2.39
CA THR A 417 33.08 19.32 -1.79
C THR A 417 33.03 19.10 -0.29
N GLU A 418 32.53 20.10 0.42
CA GLU A 418 32.12 20.00 1.81
C GLU A 418 30.60 20.18 1.93
N LEU A 419 30.01 19.67 3.02
CA LEU A 419 28.58 19.78 3.25
C LEU A 419 28.24 21.07 4.01
N GLY A 420 27.63 22.02 3.33
CA GLY A 420 27.06 23.25 3.88
C GLY A 420 25.69 23.07 4.53
N PRO A 421 24.91 24.15 4.76
CA PRO A 421 23.54 24.08 5.26
C PRO A 421 22.60 23.28 4.33
N PRO A 422 21.46 22.79 4.86
CA PRO A 422 20.44 22.10 4.04
C PRO A 422 19.90 23.00 2.92
N ASP A 423 19.60 22.38 1.76
CA ASP A 423 18.87 22.99 0.66
C ASP A 423 17.34 22.82 0.84
N ASP A 424 16.56 23.30 -0.14
CA ASP A 424 15.09 23.23 -0.13
C ASP A 424 14.54 21.77 -0.08
N SER A 425 15.38 20.79 -0.39
CA SER A 425 15.05 19.36 -0.26
C SER A 425 15.38 18.78 1.11
N GLY A 426 15.90 19.60 2.03
CA GLY A 426 16.35 19.19 3.37
C GLY A 426 17.72 18.51 3.37
N ARG A 427 18.38 18.32 2.21
CA ARG A 427 19.72 17.73 2.10
C ARG A 427 20.79 18.80 2.14
N ARG A 428 21.93 18.50 2.79
CA ARG A 428 23.04 19.44 2.92
C ARG A 428 23.62 19.82 1.55
N ARG A 429 23.85 21.14 1.34
CA ARG A 429 24.39 21.66 0.07
C ARG A 429 25.85 21.23 -0.12
N PRO A 430 26.24 20.73 -1.29
CA PRO A 430 27.65 20.53 -1.60
C PRO A 430 28.28 21.89 -1.95
N VAL A 431 29.34 22.24 -1.23
CA VAL A 431 30.14 23.46 -1.45
C VAL A 431 31.52 23.03 -1.97
N PRO A 432 31.90 23.43 -3.20
CA PRO A 432 33.21 23.10 -3.73
C PRO A 432 34.36 23.72 -2.89
N VAL A 433 35.42 22.94 -2.67
CA VAL A 433 36.64 23.36 -1.97
C VAL A 433 37.65 23.85 -3.02
N GLU A 434 37.98 25.12 -2.95
CA GLU A 434 38.97 25.70 -3.88
C GLU A 434 40.36 25.06 -3.69
N GLY A 435 41.08 24.81 -4.80
CA GLY A 435 42.40 24.21 -4.78
C GLY A 435 42.43 22.70 -4.47
N SER A 436 41.27 22.05 -4.46
CA SER A 436 41.15 20.58 -4.24
C SER A 436 41.09 19.80 -5.57
N ASP A 437 41.58 20.39 -6.62
CA ASP A 437 41.53 19.86 -7.98
C ASP A 437 42.21 18.50 -8.13
N PHE A 438 41.53 17.59 -8.81
CA PHE A 438 42.14 16.31 -9.21
C PHE A 438 41.48 15.79 -10.48
N VAL A 439 42.13 14.83 -11.12
CA VAL A 439 41.62 14.21 -12.35
C VAL A 439 41.35 12.73 -12.06
N LEU A 440 40.14 12.28 -12.34
CA LEU A 440 39.81 10.86 -12.45
C LEU A 440 40.14 10.40 -13.87
N GLU A 441 40.98 9.37 -14.01
CA GLU A 441 41.24 8.72 -15.27
C GLU A 441 40.01 7.92 -15.73
N VAL A 442 39.32 8.40 -16.74
CA VAL A 442 38.15 7.76 -17.34
C VAL A 442 38.15 7.90 -18.85
N ASP A 443 37.53 6.96 -19.53
CA ASP A 443 37.36 6.97 -20.99
C ASP A 443 35.88 7.07 -21.43
N ALA A 444 34.95 7.03 -20.44
CA ALA A 444 33.53 7.32 -20.64
C ALA A 444 32.92 7.98 -19.41
N VAL A 445 31.90 8.80 -19.62
CA VAL A 445 31.12 9.47 -18.58
C VAL A 445 29.65 9.23 -18.84
N ILE A 446 28.92 8.74 -17.81
CA ILE A 446 27.47 8.55 -17.87
C ILE A 446 26.80 9.53 -16.90
N SER A 447 25.97 10.42 -17.45
CA SER A 447 25.24 11.42 -16.66
C SER A 447 23.93 10.86 -16.12
N ALA A 448 23.80 10.78 -14.79
CA ALA A 448 22.63 10.29 -14.06
C ALA A 448 22.13 11.33 -13.02
N ILE A 449 22.07 12.61 -13.42
CA ILE A 449 21.78 13.74 -12.51
C ILE A 449 20.31 14.14 -12.42
N GLY A 450 19.43 13.43 -13.09
CA GLY A 450 17.98 13.62 -13.06
C GLY A 450 17.34 13.60 -14.43
N GLN A 451 16.01 13.53 -14.42
CA GLN A 451 15.17 13.42 -15.61
C GLN A 451 14.24 14.63 -15.73
N ALA A 452 13.80 14.92 -16.93
CA ALA A 452 12.85 15.98 -17.27
C ALA A 452 11.74 15.44 -18.19
N VAL A 453 10.62 16.11 -18.17
CA VAL A 453 9.51 15.83 -19.09
C VAL A 453 9.88 16.30 -20.49
N ASP A 454 9.70 15.44 -21.48
CA ASP A 454 9.69 15.84 -22.87
C ASP A 454 8.34 16.49 -23.19
N ARG A 455 8.37 17.77 -23.56
CA ARG A 455 7.14 18.55 -23.82
C ARG A 455 6.71 18.54 -25.28
N THR A 456 7.50 17.95 -26.15
CA THR A 456 7.22 17.88 -27.58
C THR A 456 5.81 17.26 -27.80
N GLY A 457 4.96 17.98 -28.53
CA GLY A 457 3.58 17.58 -28.78
C GLY A 457 2.59 17.82 -27.63
N LEU A 458 3.05 18.26 -26.45
CA LEU A 458 2.21 18.62 -25.31
C LEU A 458 2.04 20.16 -25.17
N GLU A 459 2.97 20.97 -25.71
CA GLU A 459 2.94 22.43 -25.56
C GLU A 459 1.76 23.08 -26.31
N GLU A 460 1.35 22.49 -27.41
CA GLU A 460 0.19 22.92 -28.23
C GLU A 460 -1.13 22.30 -27.76
N ALA A 461 -1.05 21.33 -26.83
CA ALA A 461 -2.22 20.61 -26.33
C ALA A 461 -2.89 21.40 -25.20
N ASP A 462 -4.08 21.94 -25.50
CA ASP A 462 -5.14 22.24 -24.56
C ASP A 462 -4.82 23.17 -23.35
N ASN A 463 -4.06 24.24 -23.53
CA ASN A 463 -3.83 25.21 -22.43
C ASN A 463 -3.35 24.60 -21.11
N LEU A 464 -2.57 23.52 -21.16
CA LEU A 464 -2.04 22.86 -19.97
C LEU A 464 -1.19 23.82 -19.13
N GLN A 465 -1.44 23.86 -17.83
CA GLN A 465 -0.62 24.64 -16.91
C GLN A 465 0.62 23.84 -16.49
N TRP A 466 1.78 24.51 -16.58
CA TRP A 466 3.08 23.93 -16.26
C TRP A 466 3.67 24.53 -14.97
N SER A 467 4.29 23.70 -14.16
CA SER A 467 5.06 24.15 -13.01
C SER A 467 6.41 24.77 -13.44
N LYS A 468 7.06 25.47 -12.52
CA LYS A 468 8.43 25.99 -12.72
C LYS A 468 9.45 24.87 -13.01
N ARG A 469 9.16 23.65 -12.61
CA ARG A 469 10.01 22.47 -12.82
C ARG A 469 9.73 21.75 -14.15
N GLY A 470 8.76 22.25 -14.92
CA GLY A 470 8.41 21.65 -16.21
C GLY A 470 7.51 20.44 -16.15
N THR A 471 6.73 20.28 -15.09
CA THR A 471 5.73 19.22 -14.95
C THR A 471 4.32 19.80 -15.12
N ILE A 472 3.36 18.97 -15.52
CA ILE A 472 1.96 19.36 -15.66
C ILE A 472 1.36 19.58 -14.25
N GLN A 473 0.63 20.69 -14.06
CA GLN A 473 -0.10 20.95 -12.82
C GLN A 473 -1.45 20.24 -12.85
N VAL A 474 -1.76 19.53 -11.77
CA VAL A 474 -3.03 18.84 -11.60
C VAL A 474 -3.65 19.12 -10.23
N HIS A 475 -4.94 18.93 -10.11
CA HIS A 475 -5.59 18.86 -8.81
C HIS A 475 -5.25 17.55 -8.13
N THR A 476 -4.65 17.61 -6.94
CA THR A 476 -4.02 16.45 -6.26
C THR A 476 -4.96 15.29 -5.93
N ALA A 477 -6.25 15.56 -5.74
CA ALA A 477 -7.23 14.53 -5.42
C ALA A 477 -7.84 13.87 -6.66
N SER A 478 -8.08 14.66 -7.74
CA SER A 478 -8.76 14.20 -8.95
C SER A 478 -7.85 13.98 -10.16
N MET A 479 -6.57 14.38 -10.08
CA MET A 479 -5.63 14.32 -11.22
C MET A 479 -6.10 15.13 -12.46
N GLU A 480 -7.11 16.00 -12.33
CA GLU A 480 -7.57 16.89 -13.38
C GLU A 480 -6.52 17.95 -13.70
N THR A 481 -6.32 18.22 -14.98
CA THR A 481 -5.49 19.32 -15.47
C THR A 481 -6.32 20.61 -15.58
N SER A 482 -5.74 21.68 -16.13
CA SER A 482 -6.46 22.91 -16.47
C SER A 482 -7.35 22.76 -17.73
N SER A 483 -7.28 21.66 -18.45
CA SER A 483 -8.09 21.36 -19.64
C SER A 483 -9.20 20.37 -19.27
N GLU A 484 -10.43 20.67 -19.66
CA GLU A 484 -11.60 19.86 -19.36
C GLU A 484 -11.50 18.48 -20.01
N GLY A 485 -11.80 17.41 -19.25
CA GLY A 485 -11.72 16.03 -19.70
C GLY A 485 -10.29 15.50 -19.87
N VAL A 486 -9.27 16.29 -19.51
CA VAL A 486 -7.85 15.90 -19.59
C VAL A 486 -7.27 15.74 -18.20
N PHE A 487 -6.70 14.58 -17.92
CA PHE A 487 -6.07 14.18 -16.65
C PHE A 487 -4.58 13.92 -16.88
N ALA A 488 -3.78 13.99 -15.84
CA ALA A 488 -2.37 13.62 -15.95
C ALA A 488 -1.84 12.90 -14.71
N VAL A 489 -0.91 11.95 -14.91
CA VAL A 489 -0.31 11.14 -13.82
C VAL A 489 1.12 10.70 -14.11
N GLY A 490 1.81 10.23 -13.06
CA GLY A 490 3.19 9.75 -13.14
C GLY A 490 4.19 10.89 -13.22
N ASP A 491 5.38 10.59 -13.74
CA ASP A 491 6.50 11.53 -13.71
C ASP A 491 6.27 12.83 -14.50
N VAL A 492 5.31 12.85 -15.42
CA VAL A 492 4.90 14.10 -16.10
C VAL A 492 4.28 15.12 -15.14
N VAL A 493 3.76 14.65 -13.99
CA VAL A 493 3.16 15.46 -12.92
C VAL A 493 4.11 15.65 -11.74
N THR A 494 4.70 14.56 -11.24
CA THR A 494 5.52 14.57 -10.02
C THR A 494 6.98 14.96 -10.26
N GLY A 495 7.45 14.87 -11.48
CA GLY A 495 8.85 14.66 -11.80
C GLY A 495 9.23 13.20 -11.58
N PRO A 496 10.48 12.80 -11.82
CA PRO A 496 10.94 11.43 -11.66
C PRO A 496 10.63 10.88 -10.26
N ALA A 497 9.84 9.79 -10.19
CA ALA A 497 9.36 9.20 -8.95
C ALA A 497 9.43 7.66 -9.03
N THR A 498 8.67 6.98 -8.20
CA THR A 498 8.68 5.52 -8.11
C THR A 498 7.53 4.88 -8.89
N VAL A 499 7.71 3.60 -9.27
CA VAL A 499 6.66 2.80 -9.93
C VAL A 499 5.38 2.79 -9.09
N VAL A 500 5.49 2.62 -7.77
CA VAL A 500 4.30 2.55 -6.88
C VAL A 500 3.58 3.90 -6.73
N GLU A 501 4.29 5.03 -6.86
CA GLU A 501 3.67 6.37 -6.90
C GLU A 501 2.90 6.57 -8.20
N ALA A 502 3.48 6.16 -9.32
CA ALA A 502 2.79 6.18 -10.62
C ALA A 502 1.54 5.28 -10.62
N ILE A 503 1.59 4.10 -10.01
CA ILE A 503 0.44 3.21 -9.81
C ILE A 503 -0.64 3.91 -8.97
N GLY A 504 -0.26 4.50 -7.83
CA GLY A 504 -1.21 5.24 -7.00
C GLY A 504 -1.87 6.41 -7.73
N GLY A 505 -1.10 7.12 -8.57
CA GLY A 505 -1.61 8.17 -9.46
C GLY A 505 -2.59 7.63 -10.50
N GLY A 506 -2.22 6.55 -11.21
CA GLY A 506 -3.05 5.90 -12.22
C GLY A 506 -4.39 5.41 -11.66
N LYS A 507 -4.39 4.82 -10.47
CA LYS A 507 -5.61 4.42 -9.78
C LYS A 507 -6.54 5.61 -9.46
N ARG A 508 -5.97 6.72 -8.95
CA ARG A 508 -6.74 7.94 -8.68
C ARG A 508 -7.31 8.54 -9.96
N ALA A 509 -6.51 8.59 -11.04
CA ALA A 509 -6.99 9.09 -12.34
C ALA A 509 -8.12 8.23 -12.91
N ALA A 510 -8.03 6.91 -12.83
CA ALA A 510 -9.10 6.02 -13.28
C ALA A 510 -10.42 6.28 -12.52
N GLU A 511 -10.34 6.51 -11.20
CA GLU A 511 -11.52 6.89 -10.40
C GLU A 511 -12.06 8.27 -10.80
N ALA A 512 -11.17 9.24 -11.02
CA ALA A 512 -11.56 10.58 -11.40
C ALA A 512 -12.19 10.64 -12.81
N ILE A 513 -11.64 9.90 -13.77
CA ILE A 513 -12.17 9.78 -15.12
C ILE A 513 -13.57 9.12 -15.09
N ASP A 514 -13.74 8.04 -14.32
CA ASP A 514 -15.05 7.40 -14.11
C ASP A 514 -16.08 8.39 -13.55
N ARG A 515 -15.70 9.20 -12.56
CA ARG A 515 -16.55 10.24 -11.99
C ARG A 515 -16.91 11.32 -13.01
N TYR A 516 -15.92 11.79 -13.76
CA TYR A 516 -16.11 12.80 -14.80
C TYR A 516 -17.12 12.33 -15.85
N LEU A 517 -16.91 11.16 -16.43
CA LEU A 517 -17.79 10.59 -17.47
C LEU A 517 -19.22 10.30 -16.96
N ARG A 518 -19.33 9.97 -15.68
CA ARG A 518 -20.64 9.73 -15.04
C ARG A 518 -21.29 11.00 -14.47
N GLY A 519 -20.63 12.16 -14.55
CA GLY A 519 -21.09 13.42 -13.97
C GLY A 519 -21.25 13.34 -12.43
N ILE A 520 -20.32 12.66 -11.76
CA ILE A 520 -20.23 12.57 -10.29
C ILE A 520 -19.23 13.63 -9.81
N PRO A 521 -19.52 14.40 -8.74
CA PRO A 521 -18.58 15.37 -8.21
C PRO A 521 -17.22 14.76 -7.89
N GLN A 522 -16.15 15.48 -8.21
CA GLN A 522 -14.78 15.06 -7.89
C GLN A 522 -14.49 15.19 -6.39
N PRO A 523 -13.69 14.28 -5.81
CA PRO A 523 -13.33 14.35 -4.40
C PRO A 523 -12.41 15.56 -4.14
N LYS A 524 -12.61 16.26 -3.02
CA LYS A 524 -11.76 17.38 -2.61
C LYS A 524 -10.45 16.97 -1.96
N MET A 525 -10.40 15.74 -1.45
CA MET A 525 -9.23 15.18 -0.77
C MET A 525 -8.84 13.82 -1.38
N PRO A 526 -7.56 13.47 -1.37
CA PRO A 526 -7.12 12.14 -1.77
C PRO A 526 -7.80 11.05 -0.93
N PRO A 527 -8.10 9.88 -1.52
CA PRO A 527 -8.73 8.80 -0.79
C PRO A 527 -7.84 8.29 0.35
N VAL A 528 -8.44 8.10 1.52
CA VAL A 528 -7.78 7.36 2.61
C VAL A 528 -7.90 5.86 2.31
N PRO A 529 -6.82 5.08 2.44
CA PRO A 529 -6.91 3.63 2.26
C PRO A 529 -7.94 3.00 3.16
N ILE A 530 -8.86 2.20 2.60
CA ILE A 530 -9.92 1.53 3.34
C ILE A 530 -9.58 0.05 3.45
N ARG A 531 -9.73 -0.51 4.65
CA ARG A 531 -9.73 -1.95 4.84
C ARG A 531 -10.99 -2.55 4.23
N ARG A 532 -10.84 -3.49 3.29
CA ARG A 532 -11.97 -4.08 2.54
C ARG A 532 -12.35 -5.49 2.99
N GLN A 533 -11.49 -6.17 3.75
CA GLN A 533 -11.69 -7.56 4.11
C GLN A 533 -11.13 -7.90 5.48
N ARG A 534 -11.93 -8.59 6.31
CA ARG A 534 -11.42 -9.18 7.55
C ARG A 534 -10.77 -10.52 7.24
N VAL A 535 -9.45 -10.57 7.34
CA VAL A 535 -8.69 -11.81 7.23
C VAL A 535 -8.49 -12.39 8.63
N PRO A 536 -8.85 -13.67 8.89
CA PRO A 536 -8.62 -14.32 10.17
C PRO A 536 -7.15 -14.26 10.57
N PHE A 537 -6.90 -14.15 11.88
CA PHE A 537 -5.54 -14.08 12.40
C PHE A 537 -4.78 -15.40 12.22
N LEU A 538 -3.46 -15.28 12.09
CA LEU A 538 -2.55 -16.43 12.23
C LEU A 538 -2.32 -16.71 13.70
N GLU A 539 -2.77 -17.87 14.16
CA GLU A 539 -2.61 -18.26 15.56
C GLU A 539 -1.23 -18.89 15.80
N MET A 540 -0.55 -18.41 16.83
CA MET A 540 0.69 -18.99 17.35
C MET A 540 0.98 -18.56 18.76
N PRO A 541 1.76 -19.34 19.54
CA PRO A 541 2.28 -18.92 20.84
C PRO A 541 3.19 -17.70 20.73
N ALA A 542 3.11 -16.80 21.72
CA ALA A 542 3.99 -15.63 21.79
C ALA A 542 5.47 -16.03 21.80
N SER A 543 5.83 -17.11 22.52
CA SER A 543 7.20 -17.66 22.54
C SER A 543 7.73 -18.02 21.16
N THR A 544 6.91 -18.65 20.32
CA THR A 544 7.27 -18.98 18.92
C THR A 544 7.43 -17.71 18.09
N LYS A 545 6.50 -16.76 18.20
CA LYS A 545 6.55 -15.50 17.42
C LYS A 545 7.82 -14.69 17.72
N MET A 546 8.30 -14.74 18.96
CA MET A 546 9.51 -14.03 19.39
C MET A 546 10.81 -14.62 18.84
N THR A 547 10.81 -15.89 18.42
CA THR A 547 12.01 -16.52 17.83
C THR A 547 12.13 -16.29 16.32
N LEU A 548 11.06 -15.89 15.66
CA LEU A 548 11.08 -15.63 14.22
C LEU A 548 11.96 -14.42 13.88
N ARG A 549 12.79 -14.56 12.86
CA ARG A 549 13.66 -13.49 12.31
C ARG A 549 13.29 -13.21 10.86
N ARG A 550 13.60 -12.02 10.36
CA ARG A 550 13.47 -11.68 8.94
C ARG A 550 14.41 -12.57 8.15
N PRO A 551 13.92 -13.34 7.16
CA PRO A 551 14.78 -14.12 6.28
C PRO A 551 15.63 -13.17 5.41
N GLU A 552 16.86 -13.54 5.16
CA GLU A 552 17.73 -12.85 4.20
C GLU A 552 17.29 -13.22 2.77
N MET A 553 17.29 -12.22 1.85
CA MET A 553 16.98 -12.44 0.44
C MET A 553 18.06 -13.33 -0.21
N PRO A 554 17.70 -14.49 -0.76
CA PRO A 554 18.65 -15.30 -1.51
C PRO A 554 19.15 -14.55 -2.76
N MET A 555 20.44 -14.46 -2.92
CA MET A 555 21.09 -13.75 -4.03
C MET A 555 21.79 -14.71 -4.99
N LEU A 556 21.81 -14.33 -6.27
CA LEU A 556 22.70 -14.96 -7.23
C LEU A 556 24.16 -14.71 -6.81
N GLY A 557 25.02 -15.72 -6.86
CA GLY A 557 26.43 -15.60 -6.41
C GLY A 557 27.19 -14.47 -7.09
N ASP A 558 28.09 -13.82 -6.35
CA ASP A 558 28.76 -12.57 -6.70
C ASP A 558 29.46 -12.57 -8.07
N GLU A 559 30.20 -13.63 -8.38
CA GLU A 559 30.87 -13.78 -9.68
C GLU A 559 29.85 -13.79 -10.84
N ARG A 560 28.73 -14.47 -10.67
CA ARG A 560 27.68 -14.54 -11.69
C ARG A 560 26.95 -13.21 -11.83
N ARG A 561 26.69 -12.51 -10.70
CA ARG A 561 26.05 -11.17 -10.74
C ARG A 561 26.83 -10.18 -11.57
N ARG A 562 28.18 -10.25 -11.55
CA ARG A 562 29.05 -9.32 -12.28
C ARG A 562 29.09 -9.52 -13.80
N VAL A 563 28.67 -10.70 -14.29
CA VAL A 563 28.86 -11.06 -15.72
C VAL A 563 27.56 -11.44 -16.42
N THR A 564 26.42 -11.46 -15.72
CA THR A 564 25.14 -11.87 -16.33
C THR A 564 24.03 -10.86 -16.05
N PHE A 565 23.01 -10.87 -16.92
CA PHE A 565 21.77 -10.11 -16.73
C PHE A 565 20.65 -11.00 -16.16
N GLN A 566 20.98 -12.16 -15.60
CA GLN A 566 20.03 -12.97 -14.86
C GLN A 566 19.56 -12.24 -13.61
N GLN A 567 18.36 -12.55 -13.15
CA GLN A 567 17.80 -11.97 -11.94
C GLN A 567 18.73 -12.14 -10.74
N ALA A 568 19.05 -11.04 -10.05
CA ALA A 568 20.01 -11.04 -8.95
C ALA A 568 19.37 -11.53 -7.64
N GLU A 569 18.16 -11.08 -7.31
CA GLU A 569 17.36 -11.51 -6.16
C GLU A 569 16.55 -12.76 -6.56
N LEU A 570 16.78 -13.90 -5.89
CA LEU A 570 16.19 -15.18 -6.28
C LEU A 570 14.78 -15.43 -5.71
N GLY A 571 14.28 -14.52 -4.88
CA GLY A 571 12.98 -14.65 -4.22
C GLY A 571 12.99 -15.54 -2.98
N TYR A 572 11.89 -15.50 -2.22
CA TYR A 572 11.74 -16.34 -1.02
C TYR A 572 11.26 -17.74 -1.37
N SER A 573 11.76 -18.73 -0.64
CA SER A 573 11.13 -20.04 -0.60
C SER A 573 9.80 -19.98 0.15
N GLU A 574 8.97 -21.02 0.00
CA GLU A 574 7.68 -21.10 0.70
C GLU A 574 7.84 -20.98 2.22
N ASN A 575 8.78 -21.71 2.80
CA ASN A 575 9.02 -21.66 4.25
C ASN A 575 9.41 -20.26 4.72
N MET A 576 10.33 -19.61 4.01
CA MET A 576 10.75 -18.24 4.31
C MET A 576 9.55 -17.29 4.28
N ALA A 577 8.73 -17.37 3.24
CA ALA A 577 7.54 -16.51 3.10
C ALA A 577 6.50 -16.75 4.20
N ARG A 578 6.25 -18.02 4.57
CA ARG A 578 5.30 -18.36 5.65
C ARG A 578 5.79 -17.87 7.02
N GLU A 579 7.06 -18.04 7.33
CA GLU A 579 7.67 -17.58 8.59
C GLU A 579 7.67 -16.05 8.66
N GLU A 580 8.07 -15.38 7.60
CA GLU A 580 8.08 -13.92 7.54
C GLU A 580 6.68 -13.31 7.70
N ALA A 581 5.68 -13.88 7.04
CA ALA A 581 4.29 -13.43 7.17
C ALA A 581 3.77 -13.53 8.61
N ARG A 582 4.21 -14.54 9.38
CA ARG A 582 3.82 -14.76 10.78
C ARG A 582 4.40 -13.72 11.74
N ARG A 583 5.43 -12.98 11.34
CA ARG A 583 6.02 -11.91 12.14
C ARG A 583 5.11 -10.67 12.21
N CYS A 584 4.15 -10.52 11.30
CA CYS A 584 3.27 -9.36 11.22
C CYS A 584 2.50 -9.12 12.52
N LEU A 585 2.46 -7.84 12.96
CA LEU A 585 1.81 -7.42 14.22
C LEU A 585 0.33 -7.09 14.07
N ARG A 586 -0.22 -7.05 12.83
CA ARG A 586 -1.61 -6.69 12.55
C ARG A 586 -2.00 -5.33 13.14
N CYS A 587 -1.22 -4.32 12.79
CA CYS A 587 -1.45 -2.92 13.22
C CYS A 587 -2.74 -2.31 12.63
N ASP A 588 -3.37 -2.98 11.68
CA ASP A 588 -4.71 -2.68 11.16
C ASP A 588 -5.82 -2.98 12.17
N VAL A 589 -5.54 -3.81 13.19
CA VAL A 589 -6.49 -4.16 14.25
C VAL A 589 -6.00 -3.64 15.60
N CYS A 590 -4.76 -3.93 16.00
CA CYS A 590 -4.20 -3.41 17.23
C CYS A 590 -3.58 -2.02 17.01
N VAL A 591 -4.29 -0.98 17.41
CA VAL A 591 -3.80 0.42 17.33
C VAL A 591 -2.83 0.80 18.45
N ARG A 592 -2.49 -0.14 19.29
CA ARG A 592 -1.49 -0.04 20.36
C ARG A 592 -1.72 1.11 21.35
N CYS A 593 -2.98 1.32 21.70
CA CYS A 593 -3.42 2.36 22.63
C CYS A 593 -2.99 2.16 24.08
N GLY A 594 -2.42 1.01 24.45
CA GLY A 594 -2.01 0.69 25.83
C GLY A 594 -3.13 0.31 26.80
N ARG A 595 -4.42 0.50 26.42
CA ARG A 595 -5.55 0.34 27.35
C ARG A 595 -5.63 -1.04 28.02
N CYS A 596 -5.23 -2.11 27.32
CA CYS A 596 -5.17 -3.45 27.91
C CYS A 596 -4.15 -3.55 29.06
N VAL A 597 -3.03 -2.84 28.95
CA VAL A 597 -2.00 -2.76 29.98
C VAL A 597 -2.51 -1.96 31.19
N ASP A 598 -3.07 -0.77 30.94
CA ASP A 598 -3.60 0.11 31.99
C ASP A 598 -4.70 -0.59 32.79
N VAL A 599 -5.66 -1.22 32.12
CA VAL A 599 -6.71 -1.98 32.80
C VAL A 599 -6.16 -3.14 33.64
N CYS A 600 -5.17 -3.88 33.11
CA CYS A 600 -4.54 -4.97 33.84
C CYS A 600 -3.81 -4.46 35.09
N ARG A 601 -3.06 -3.36 34.98
CA ARG A 601 -2.29 -2.78 36.07
C ARG A 601 -3.15 -2.00 37.05
N GLU A 602 -3.89 -1.00 36.57
CA GLU A 602 -4.58 -0.03 37.44
C GLU A 602 -5.93 -0.51 37.95
N LYS A 603 -6.75 -1.15 37.10
CA LYS A 603 -8.08 -1.58 37.48
C LYS A 603 -8.10 -2.95 38.15
N MET A 604 -7.32 -3.89 37.63
CA MET A 604 -7.27 -5.25 38.18
C MET A 604 -6.15 -5.42 39.21
N GLY A 605 -5.10 -4.60 39.22
CA GLY A 605 -3.93 -4.74 40.10
C GLY A 605 -3.17 -6.04 39.86
N VAL A 606 -3.26 -6.63 38.66
CA VAL A 606 -2.59 -7.88 38.28
C VAL A 606 -1.24 -7.58 37.66
N ASP A 607 -1.15 -6.52 36.86
CA ASP A 607 0.06 -6.02 36.20
C ASP A 607 0.85 -7.14 35.47
N ALA A 608 0.13 -7.92 34.67
CA ALA A 608 0.70 -9.03 33.92
C ALA A 608 1.08 -8.66 32.48
N LEU A 609 0.58 -7.53 31.95
CA LEU A 609 0.79 -7.10 30.57
C LEU A 609 1.71 -5.88 30.52
N GLN A 610 2.69 -5.91 29.61
CA GLN A 610 3.57 -4.79 29.29
C GLN A 610 3.70 -4.66 27.79
N MET A 611 3.75 -3.41 27.27
CA MET A 611 3.93 -3.10 25.87
C MET A 611 5.28 -2.39 25.68
N GLY A 612 6.29 -3.10 25.20
CA GLY A 612 7.67 -2.65 25.23
C GLY A 612 7.97 -1.39 24.42
N TYR A 613 7.24 -1.10 23.32
CA TYR A 613 7.55 0.09 22.52
C TYR A 613 6.64 1.31 22.84
N VAL A 614 5.72 1.20 23.75
CA VAL A 614 4.98 2.34 24.30
C VAL A 614 5.86 3.10 25.32
N GLU A 615 6.80 2.41 25.93
CA GLU A 615 7.84 2.98 26.77
C GLU A 615 9.06 3.28 25.91
N PHE A 616 9.24 4.54 25.53
CA PHE A 616 10.32 5.02 24.64
C PHE A 616 11.76 4.72 25.12
N GLU A 617 11.93 4.25 26.33
CA GLU A 617 13.25 4.04 26.95
C GLU A 617 13.96 2.74 26.51
N HIS A 618 13.25 1.74 25.98
CA HIS A 618 13.83 0.45 25.57
C HIS A 618 13.23 -0.06 24.25
N PRO A 619 13.58 0.52 23.10
CA PRO A 619 12.95 0.20 21.79
C PRO A 619 13.27 -1.21 21.24
N GLY A 620 14.14 -1.99 21.87
CA GLY A 620 14.54 -3.33 21.42
C GLY A 620 13.77 -4.49 22.06
N GLU A 621 12.80 -4.23 22.95
CA GLU A 621 12.14 -5.28 23.69
C GLU A 621 10.70 -5.50 23.21
N THR A 622 10.43 -6.69 22.75
CA THR A 622 9.18 -7.37 22.36
C THR A 622 7.89 -6.55 22.23
N ASP A 623 7.10 -6.97 21.24
CA ASP A 623 5.80 -6.47 20.86
C ASP A 623 4.80 -6.30 22.04
N LEU A 624 4.58 -7.35 22.79
CA LEU A 624 3.79 -7.37 24.01
C LEU A 624 4.32 -8.46 24.92
N ARG A 625 4.66 -8.09 26.15
CA ARG A 625 5.11 -9.03 27.18
C ARG A 625 3.94 -9.41 28.09
N ILE A 626 3.92 -10.66 28.47
CA ILE A 626 3.02 -11.17 29.48
C ILE A 626 3.79 -11.95 30.53
N ALA A 627 3.60 -11.56 31.79
CA ALA A 627 3.99 -12.40 32.93
C ALA A 627 2.89 -13.46 33.09
N ALA A 628 3.06 -14.60 32.44
CA ALA A 628 2.06 -15.67 32.40
C ALA A 628 1.73 -16.20 33.80
N GLU A 629 2.70 -16.20 34.71
CA GLU A 629 2.54 -16.58 36.09
C GLU A 629 1.66 -15.63 36.90
N ARG A 630 1.63 -14.34 36.52
CA ARG A 630 0.78 -13.31 37.15
C ARG A 630 -0.59 -13.23 36.52
N CYS A 631 -0.73 -13.57 35.25
CA CYS A 631 -1.98 -13.48 34.51
C CYS A 631 -3.01 -14.49 35.04
N ILE A 632 -4.18 -13.98 35.42
CA ILE A 632 -5.31 -14.76 35.99
C ILE A 632 -6.38 -15.07 34.94
N LEU A 633 -6.20 -14.64 33.68
CA LEU A 633 -7.19 -14.76 32.60
C LEU A 633 -8.60 -14.26 33.00
N CYS A 634 -8.66 -13.08 33.62
CA CYS A 634 -9.91 -12.44 34.01
C CYS A 634 -10.70 -11.83 32.85
N GLY A 635 -10.08 -11.61 31.70
CA GLY A 635 -10.68 -11.03 30.50
C GLY A 635 -10.85 -9.50 30.49
N ALA A 636 -10.44 -8.80 31.55
CA ALA A 636 -10.61 -7.35 31.64
C ALA A 636 -9.90 -6.61 30.48
N CYS A 637 -8.72 -7.04 30.07
CA CYS A 637 -8.00 -6.50 28.92
C CYS A 637 -8.74 -6.71 27.59
N ALA A 638 -9.39 -7.86 27.40
CA ALA A 638 -10.17 -8.14 26.21
C ALA A 638 -11.48 -7.33 26.19
N ALA A 639 -12.19 -7.26 27.33
CA ALA A 639 -13.45 -6.51 27.47
C ALA A 639 -13.27 -4.98 27.24
N ASN A 640 -12.07 -4.45 27.50
CA ASN A 640 -11.75 -3.02 27.34
C ASN A 640 -10.95 -2.72 26.06
N CYS A 641 -10.71 -3.71 25.19
CA CYS A 641 -10.01 -3.48 23.94
C CYS A 641 -10.93 -2.78 22.92
N PRO A 642 -10.64 -1.53 22.49
CA PRO A 642 -11.54 -0.76 21.64
C PRO A 642 -11.69 -1.33 20.23
N THR A 643 -10.72 -2.13 19.77
CA THR A 643 -10.69 -2.67 18.42
C THR A 643 -10.93 -4.20 18.36
N GLY A 644 -11.13 -4.85 19.51
CA GLY A 644 -11.23 -6.30 19.56
C GLY A 644 -9.96 -7.07 19.21
N ALA A 645 -8.81 -6.39 19.20
CA ALA A 645 -7.50 -7.01 18.96
C ALA A 645 -7.13 -8.01 20.05
N MET A 646 -7.43 -7.67 21.31
CA MET A 646 -7.27 -8.55 22.46
C MET A 646 -8.53 -9.40 22.59
N ARG A 647 -8.39 -10.71 22.58
CA ARG A 647 -9.50 -11.68 22.68
C ARG A 647 -9.26 -12.68 23.78
N MET A 648 -10.36 -13.08 24.41
CA MET A 648 -10.39 -14.18 25.37
C MET A 648 -11.49 -15.15 24.97
N GLU A 649 -11.15 -16.41 24.87
CA GLU A 649 -12.05 -17.48 24.43
C GLU A 649 -11.88 -18.73 25.32
N ASP A 650 -12.98 -19.40 25.61
CA ASP A 650 -12.95 -20.72 26.23
C ASP A 650 -12.94 -21.78 25.13
N ARG A 651 -11.91 -22.62 25.10
CA ARG A 651 -11.67 -23.67 24.11
C ARG A 651 -11.56 -25.03 24.79
N GLY A 652 -12.69 -25.73 24.90
CA GLY A 652 -12.77 -26.99 25.61
C GLY A 652 -12.54 -26.78 27.12
N GLU A 653 -11.44 -27.31 27.63
CA GLU A 653 -11.07 -27.21 29.06
C GLU A 653 -10.07 -26.05 29.34
N GLU A 654 -9.73 -25.25 28.33
CA GLU A 654 -8.81 -24.13 28.48
C GLU A 654 -9.48 -22.80 28.19
N ARG A 655 -9.06 -21.74 28.90
CA ARG A 655 -9.30 -20.34 28.57
C ARG A 655 -8.03 -19.76 27.95
N VAL A 656 -8.17 -19.15 26.78
CA VAL A 656 -7.07 -18.64 25.98
C VAL A 656 -7.19 -17.11 25.84
N LEU A 657 -6.09 -16.39 26.13
CA LEU A 657 -5.94 -14.98 25.87
C LEU A 657 -5.03 -14.78 24.65
N SER A 658 -5.48 -14.01 23.66
CA SER A 658 -4.69 -13.74 22.47
C SER A 658 -4.76 -12.27 22.06
N LEU A 659 -3.68 -11.79 21.39
CA LEU A 659 -3.61 -10.49 20.73
C LEU A 659 -3.37 -10.70 19.24
N CYS A 660 -4.33 -10.34 18.40
CA CYS A 660 -4.22 -10.52 16.93
C CYS A 660 -3.73 -11.94 16.55
N GLY A 661 -4.23 -12.98 17.20
CA GLY A 661 -3.85 -14.37 16.99
C GLY A 661 -2.60 -14.82 17.75
N THR A 662 -1.81 -13.91 18.32
CA THR A 662 -0.70 -14.29 19.20
C THR A 662 -1.24 -14.74 20.54
N ILE A 663 -1.09 -16.02 20.86
CA ILE A 663 -1.55 -16.60 22.13
C ILE A 663 -0.59 -16.15 23.22
N LEU A 664 -1.10 -15.33 24.13
CA LEU A 664 -0.35 -14.74 25.23
C LEU A 664 -0.32 -15.65 26.46
N ASN A 665 -1.45 -16.25 26.79
CA ASN A 665 -1.58 -17.19 27.91
C ASN A 665 -2.75 -18.15 27.72
N ARG A 666 -2.67 -19.30 28.38
CA ARG A 666 -3.73 -20.30 28.49
C ARG A 666 -3.73 -20.93 29.87
N LEU A 667 -4.90 -21.17 30.46
CA LEU A 667 -5.09 -21.86 31.74
C LEU A 667 -6.31 -22.77 31.64
N GLU A 668 -6.26 -23.89 32.35
CA GLU A 668 -7.42 -24.77 32.52
C GLU A 668 -8.54 -24.03 33.23
N VAL A 669 -9.78 -24.33 32.83
CA VAL A 669 -10.97 -23.76 33.43
C VAL A 669 -11.61 -24.74 34.43
N GLU A 670 -12.09 -24.20 35.54
CA GLU A 670 -12.92 -24.93 36.47
C GLU A 670 -14.38 -24.91 36.02
N ARG A 671 -15.13 -25.93 36.41
CA ARG A 671 -16.54 -26.04 36.10
C ARG A 671 -17.39 -25.99 37.36
N CYS A 672 -18.63 -25.52 37.20
CA CYS A 672 -19.63 -25.52 38.28
C CYS A 672 -19.95 -26.94 38.74
N GLU A 673 -19.77 -27.20 40.02
CA GLU A 673 -20.06 -28.51 40.63
C GLU A 673 -21.53 -28.93 40.55
N ALA A 674 -22.45 -27.96 40.39
CA ALA A 674 -23.85 -28.22 40.32
C ALA A 674 -24.41 -28.40 38.89
N CYS A 675 -23.91 -27.66 37.89
CA CYS A 675 -24.47 -27.65 36.54
C CYS A 675 -23.43 -27.85 35.42
N GLY A 676 -22.13 -27.96 35.71
CA GLY A 676 -21.06 -28.15 34.71
C GLY A 676 -20.70 -26.88 33.91
N ALA A 677 -21.34 -25.76 34.15
CA ALA A 677 -21.02 -24.51 33.44
C ALA A 677 -19.57 -24.09 33.68
N VAL A 678 -18.91 -23.52 32.64
CA VAL A 678 -17.57 -23.00 32.76
C VAL A 678 -17.53 -21.80 33.70
N LEU A 679 -16.66 -21.83 34.69
CA LEU A 679 -16.49 -20.78 35.69
C LEU A 679 -15.33 -19.85 35.33
N GLY A 680 -14.20 -20.41 34.95
CA GLY A 680 -12.94 -19.74 34.66
C GLY A 680 -11.76 -20.43 35.34
N PRO A 681 -10.54 -19.90 35.17
CA PRO A 681 -9.36 -20.50 35.81
C PRO A 681 -9.37 -20.36 37.34
N ALA A 682 -8.79 -21.34 38.03
CA ALA A 682 -8.64 -21.32 39.49
C ALA A 682 -7.99 -20.02 40.01
N ARG A 683 -6.97 -19.52 39.34
CA ARG A 683 -6.31 -18.23 39.67
C ARG A 683 -7.27 -17.04 39.69
N TYR A 684 -8.27 -17.03 38.81
CA TYR A 684 -9.28 -15.97 38.76
C TYR A 684 -10.25 -16.08 39.95
N HIS A 685 -10.64 -17.28 40.30
CA HIS A 685 -11.48 -17.52 41.46
C HIS A 685 -10.78 -17.14 42.77
N ASP A 686 -9.50 -17.51 42.94
CA ASP A 686 -8.71 -17.14 44.10
C ASP A 686 -8.54 -15.62 44.20
N TYR A 687 -8.37 -14.94 43.10
CA TYR A 687 -8.31 -13.47 43.06
C TYR A 687 -9.63 -12.85 43.53
N ILE A 688 -10.80 -13.35 43.07
CA ILE A 688 -12.10 -12.87 43.50
C ILE A 688 -12.31 -13.15 44.96
N ARG A 689 -12.05 -14.38 45.44
CA ARG A 689 -12.18 -14.79 46.84
C ARG A 689 -11.44 -13.88 47.81
N ARG A 690 -10.26 -13.42 47.46
CA ARG A 690 -9.46 -12.50 48.30
C ARG A 690 -10.06 -11.09 48.39
N ARG A 691 -10.89 -10.69 47.42
CA ARG A 691 -11.47 -9.32 47.34
C ARG A 691 -12.91 -9.22 47.80
N ILE A 692 -13.64 -10.32 47.90
CA ILE A 692 -15.01 -10.33 48.40
C ILE A 692 -15.00 -10.42 49.90
N HIS A 693 -15.52 -9.37 50.56
CA HIS A 693 -15.75 -9.33 52.01
C HIS A 693 -17.21 -9.62 52.30
N GLY A 694 -17.50 -10.30 53.44
CA GLY A 694 -18.88 -10.52 53.94
C GLY A 694 -19.59 -11.78 53.44
N ILE A 695 -18.94 -12.70 52.74
CA ILE A 695 -19.50 -13.99 52.35
C ILE A 695 -19.09 -15.04 53.41
N SER A 696 -20.05 -15.92 53.76
CA SER A 696 -19.76 -17.02 54.70
C SER A 696 -18.66 -17.95 54.14
N PRO A 697 -17.76 -18.49 55.00
CA PRO A 697 -16.69 -19.39 54.56
C PRO A 697 -17.23 -20.59 53.75
N GLN A 698 -18.37 -21.11 54.10
CA GLN A 698 -19.02 -22.27 53.45
C GLN A 698 -19.44 -21.99 51.99
N LEU A 699 -19.90 -20.77 51.67
CA LEU A 699 -20.24 -20.35 50.29
C LEU A 699 -18.99 -19.92 49.52
N ARG A 700 -17.95 -19.47 50.21
CA ARG A 700 -16.69 -19.02 49.59
C ARG A 700 -15.92 -20.16 48.90
N ASP A 701 -16.01 -21.38 49.44
CA ASP A 701 -15.23 -22.53 48.99
C ASP A 701 -15.96 -23.39 47.93
N GLN A 702 -17.26 -23.14 47.70
CA GLN A 702 -18.02 -23.84 46.66
C GLN A 702 -17.70 -23.32 45.26
N ARG A 703 -17.50 -24.23 44.30
CA ARG A 703 -17.27 -23.91 42.88
C ARG A 703 -18.63 -23.87 42.14
N LEU A 704 -19.38 -22.80 42.34
CA LEU A 704 -20.71 -22.63 41.76
C LEU A 704 -20.71 -21.45 40.75
N CYS A 705 -21.44 -21.60 39.66
CA CYS A 705 -21.76 -20.47 38.78
C CYS A 705 -22.70 -19.51 39.48
N LEU A 706 -22.84 -18.28 38.97
CA LEU A 706 -23.68 -17.24 39.58
C LEU A 706 -25.12 -17.69 39.84
N GLU A 707 -25.71 -18.44 38.92
CA GLU A 707 -27.07 -18.96 39.02
C GLU A 707 -27.18 -20.04 40.09
N CYS A 708 -26.28 -21.01 40.09
CA CYS A 708 -26.25 -22.06 41.11
C CYS A 708 -25.90 -21.50 42.48
N ALA A 709 -25.04 -20.51 42.59
CA ALA A 709 -24.73 -19.83 43.85
C ALA A 709 -25.93 -19.04 44.38
N ARG A 710 -26.69 -18.34 43.54
CA ARG A 710 -27.94 -17.67 43.92
C ARG A 710 -28.98 -18.66 44.40
N ASN A 711 -29.14 -19.78 43.70
CA ASN A 711 -30.08 -20.83 44.10
C ASN A 711 -29.68 -21.50 45.43
N ALA A 712 -28.38 -21.73 45.65
CA ALA A 712 -27.86 -22.24 46.90
C ALA A 712 -28.08 -21.24 48.06
N ALA A 713 -27.79 -19.96 47.85
CA ALA A 713 -28.02 -18.91 48.83
C ALA A 713 -29.50 -18.75 49.15
N ALA A 714 -30.39 -18.78 48.16
CA ALA A 714 -31.86 -18.73 48.36
C ALA A 714 -32.36 -19.91 49.20
N LYS A 715 -31.86 -21.12 48.92
CA LYS A 715 -32.20 -22.31 49.75
C LYS A 715 -31.70 -22.19 51.18
N HIS A 716 -30.49 -21.65 51.37
CA HIS A 716 -29.95 -21.42 52.72
C HIS A 716 -30.75 -20.39 53.49
N HIS A 717 -31.18 -19.30 52.87
CA HIS A 717 -32.04 -18.29 53.48
C HIS A 717 -33.47 -18.81 53.76
N ALA A 718 -34.00 -19.62 52.85
CA ALA A 718 -35.34 -20.24 53.09
C ALA A 718 -35.31 -21.24 54.19
N GLY A 719 -34.20 -21.87 54.57
CA GLY A 719 -34.03 -22.77 55.67
C GLY A 719 -33.73 -22.09 57.03
N MET A 720 -33.49 -20.77 57.03
CA MET A 720 -33.36 -20.01 58.26
C MET A 720 -34.78 -19.68 58.83
N SER A 721 -35.13 -20.15 60.00
CA SER A 721 -36.36 -19.74 60.70
C SER A 721 -36.39 -18.20 60.86
N PRO A 722 -37.51 -17.51 60.62
CA PRO A 722 -37.60 -16.07 60.86
C PRO A 722 -37.16 -15.75 62.31
N PRO A 723 -36.46 -14.63 62.52
CA PRO A 723 -36.10 -14.22 63.86
C PRO A 723 -37.37 -14.05 64.65
N GLN A 724 -37.40 -14.72 65.80
CA GLN A 724 -38.49 -14.54 66.77
C GLN A 724 -38.60 -13.06 67.11
N ALA A 725 -39.73 -12.43 66.72
CA ALA A 725 -40.02 -11.05 67.12
C ALA A 725 -40.09 -11.00 68.66
N PHE A 726 -39.20 -10.18 69.25
CA PHE A 726 -39.36 -9.80 70.65
C PHE A 726 -40.30 -8.63 70.76
#